data_6badb5b4f8d2552e5089d3e0856e4e45
#
_entry.id   6badb5b4f8d2552e5089d3e0856e4e45
#
_cell.length_a   1.000
_cell.length_b   1.000
_cell.length_c   1.000
_cell.angle_alpha   90.00
_cell.angle_beta   90.00
_cell.angle_gamma   90.00
#
_symmetry.space_group_name_H-M   'P 1'
#
loop_
_entity.id
_entity.type
_entity.pdbx_description
1 polymer ?
#
loop_
_entity_poly.entity_id
_entity_poly.type
_entity_poly.pdbx_seq_one_letter_code
_entity_poly.pdbx_strand_id
1 'polypeptide(L)'
;MRQSTCLFFLLLLFFSFSTKGQHQTNLKATVNWTAKSLYVEQEINFNNDSGDTLKTIVLNDWNHAYSDLSTPLSKRFSDEFYRGFHLSKKEERGGTFNLSIRDREQQEMSWERLNKKPDVIEIQLKKPLLPGENLLILLNYLAKIPSDRFTGIGYSAKKMNLKNWFLSPARYENHAFTKNSNANLEDIANALSSFEVTLKVPLNYAVTTDLIATKKESDSNATSYFLSGNNRTDFSLFVEEKSSFTNYKSDLIDIHTNLKDNAIDPIQKAIIIDRIVHFARNEIGLYPHTKITVAQSDYEHNPFYGLNQLPSFLSPFSNEFIFELQFLKTFLNNYLKNTLRLDPRKDNWIYDGIQIYTMMNYIDTYHPDSKMFGTISKIRVLKGYNLFNLDFNDQYSYFYMLMARKNLDQPLGDPKHTSIKFNEQIASKYRAGLSFKYLNNYLKEATVPKSILAFYDLNQRKQTNDDDLISILKSNTTKNIDWFFETIINSRKLLDFKIYLVSKTKDSIRFSIKNKTNVFVPVPIYGTKKGAVVFSKWLDIPKKTDTIYSIPRENAEKIILNLNNEVPEFNLRNNWRKLNGFFPNNRPLKFVFLKDLEDPYYNQVLYTPVLGFNVYDGFSPGIRFHNKTILNKPFTFDMSPMYSLKAKTFSGSGFFVVNENYRESRLYNVRYSLGASYFHYAPDATYLRLNPMIQMQIRSRDFRDNRKQLLVFRHVMVDREKSAIVVDNSMLNYSVFNARYINSKTEITNHLSFSTDLQLAKEFGKTSVEIYYRKLFRGNRQLNLRLFIGRFLYNTSTNTDFFSYALDRPTDYLFDYNYYGRSESTGFFSRQFILAEGGFKSKLDTPYANQWLTTFNASFNIWNWIELYGDAGFVKNKGTQAQFVYDSGVRLNLLTDYFELYFPVRSSNGWEISQRNYNQKIRFVVTFDPSKLINLFTRKWF
;
A
#
# COMPACT_ATOMS: atom_id res chain seq x y z
N MET A 1 -3.45 0.66 -75.61
CA MET A 1 -3.07 -0.31 -74.49
C MET A 1 -1.66 -0.08 -73.85
N ARG A 2 -0.76 0.70 -74.37
CA ARG A 2 0.58 0.95 -73.80
C ARG A 2 0.65 2.11 -72.76
N GLN A 3 -0.32 3.01 -72.72
CA GLN A 3 -0.36 4.10 -71.72
C GLN A 3 -1.04 3.77 -70.44
N SER A 4 -1.96 2.78 -70.42
CA SER A 4 -2.63 2.32 -69.16
C SER A 4 -1.72 1.45 -68.30
N THR A 5 -0.74 0.75 -68.88
CA THR A 5 0.20 -0.10 -68.14
C THR A 5 1.27 0.71 -67.36
N CYS A 6 1.70 1.87 -67.92
CA CYS A 6 2.61 2.75 -67.23
C CYS A 6 1.97 3.49 -66.04
N LEU A 7 0.67 3.84 -66.11
CA LEU A 7 -0.05 4.49 -65.04
C LEU A 7 -0.30 3.51 -63.85
N PHE A 8 -0.49 2.21 -64.18
CA PHE A 8 -0.67 1.17 -63.14
C PHE A 8 0.65 0.84 -62.42
N PHE A 9 1.80 0.88 -63.11
CA PHE A 9 3.12 0.73 -62.52
C PHE A 9 3.54 1.98 -61.70
N LEU A 10 3.16 3.19 -62.10
CA LEU A 10 3.36 4.41 -61.33
C LEU A 10 2.47 4.49 -60.10
N LEU A 11 1.24 3.95 -60.13
CA LEU A 11 0.35 3.80 -58.96
C LEU A 11 0.84 2.71 -57.98
N LEU A 12 1.47 1.65 -58.45
CA LEU A 12 2.10 0.61 -57.62
C LEU A 12 3.39 1.10 -56.93
N LEU A 13 4.08 2.09 -57.49
CA LEU A 13 5.26 2.70 -56.87
C LEU A 13 4.90 3.74 -55.79
N PHE A 14 3.67 4.27 -55.78
CA PHE A 14 3.18 5.15 -54.68
C PHE A 14 2.56 4.41 -53.50
N PHE A 15 2.36 3.10 -53.58
CA PHE A 15 2.01 2.23 -52.44
C PHE A 15 3.22 1.51 -51.83
N SER A 16 4.41 2.13 -51.84
CA SER A 16 5.41 1.82 -50.84
C SER A 16 4.86 2.32 -49.52
N PHE A 17 4.09 1.48 -48.83
CA PHE A 17 3.87 1.61 -47.43
C PHE A 17 5.27 1.75 -46.81
N SER A 18 5.61 2.93 -46.34
CA SER A 18 6.70 3.12 -45.41
C SER A 18 6.31 2.33 -44.16
N THR A 19 6.64 1.05 -44.11
CA THR A 19 6.74 0.33 -42.87
C THR A 19 7.74 1.13 -42.05
N LYS A 20 7.25 1.88 -41.04
CA LYS A 20 8.12 2.55 -40.10
C LYS A 20 9.11 1.49 -39.61
N GLY A 21 10.38 1.70 -39.86
CA GLY A 21 11.41 0.73 -39.53
C GLY A 21 11.44 0.55 -38.02
N GLN A 22 11.29 -0.67 -37.60
CA GLN A 22 11.37 -1.08 -36.18
C GLN A 22 12.83 -1.17 -35.77
N HIS A 23 13.18 -0.86 -34.53
CA HIS A 23 14.53 -1.17 -34.03
C HIS A 23 14.77 -2.68 -34.11
N GLN A 24 16.02 -3.06 -34.46
CA GLN A 24 16.44 -4.46 -34.47
C GLN A 24 17.52 -4.66 -33.40
N THR A 25 17.37 -5.69 -32.62
CA THR A 25 18.31 -6.04 -31.54
C THR A 25 18.76 -7.48 -31.68
N ASN A 26 20.05 -7.66 -31.98
CA ASN A 26 20.68 -8.97 -32.03
C ASN A 26 21.48 -9.16 -30.74
N LEU A 27 21.19 -10.23 -30.00
CA LEU A 27 21.83 -10.56 -28.72
C LEU A 27 22.56 -11.90 -28.80
N LYS A 28 23.86 -11.92 -28.49
CA LYS A 28 24.62 -13.15 -28.23
C LYS A 28 24.99 -13.16 -26.76
N ALA A 29 24.40 -14.05 -25.97
CA ALA A 29 24.59 -14.10 -24.52
C ALA A 29 25.07 -15.49 -24.07
N THR A 30 26.16 -15.53 -23.33
CA THR A 30 26.69 -16.75 -22.72
C THR A 30 26.54 -16.72 -21.23
N VAL A 31 25.82 -17.70 -20.66
CA VAL A 31 25.56 -17.79 -19.23
C VAL A 31 26.75 -18.39 -18.51
N ASN A 32 27.33 -17.63 -17.59
CA ASN A 32 28.26 -18.14 -16.60
C ASN A 32 27.51 -18.41 -15.27
N TRP A 33 27.16 -19.66 -15.06
CA TRP A 33 26.37 -20.06 -13.90
C TRP A 33 27.08 -19.83 -12.57
N THR A 34 28.40 -20.10 -12.51
CA THR A 34 29.20 -19.94 -11.30
C THR A 34 29.30 -18.47 -10.89
N ALA A 35 29.58 -17.59 -11.85
CA ALA A 35 29.71 -16.15 -11.62
C ALA A 35 28.36 -15.43 -11.52
N LYS A 36 27.22 -16.11 -11.78
CA LYS A 36 25.88 -15.51 -11.83
C LYS A 36 25.81 -14.32 -12.78
N SER A 37 26.38 -14.49 -13.97
CA SER A 37 26.51 -13.42 -14.96
C SER A 37 26.32 -13.95 -16.39
N LEU A 38 26.04 -13.03 -17.32
CA LEU A 38 26.06 -13.27 -18.75
C LEU A 38 27.10 -12.37 -19.40
N TYR A 39 27.93 -12.95 -20.25
CA TYR A 39 28.71 -12.18 -21.20
C TYR A 39 27.81 -11.89 -22.41
N VAL A 40 27.69 -10.62 -22.77
CA VAL A 40 26.74 -10.17 -23.79
C VAL A 40 27.45 -9.37 -24.88
N GLU A 41 27.28 -9.82 -26.11
CA GLU A 41 27.55 -9.07 -27.35
C GLU A 41 26.19 -8.68 -27.92
N GLN A 42 25.93 -7.38 -28.08
CA GLN A 42 24.65 -6.86 -28.50
C GLN A 42 24.85 -5.87 -29.66
N GLU A 43 24.03 -6.02 -30.70
CA GLU A 43 23.92 -5.08 -31.82
C GLU A 43 22.52 -4.47 -31.79
N ILE A 44 22.43 -3.14 -31.80
CA ILE A 44 21.18 -2.40 -31.93
C ILE A 44 21.23 -1.60 -33.21
N ASN A 45 20.41 -1.97 -34.19
CA ASN A 45 20.12 -1.12 -35.33
C ASN A 45 19.00 -0.16 -34.97
N PHE A 46 19.38 1.01 -34.43
CA PHE A 46 18.44 2.03 -33.98
C PHE A 46 17.90 2.78 -35.20
N ASN A 47 16.58 2.81 -35.35
CA ASN A 47 15.90 3.55 -36.40
C ASN A 47 15.22 4.79 -35.82
N ASN A 48 15.46 5.97 -36.39
CA ASN A 48 14.75 7.18 -36.01
C ASN A 48 13.40 7.25 -36.72
N ASP A 49 12.36 6.67 -36.12
CA ASP A 49 10.99 6.69 -36.61
C ASP A 49 10.21 7.94 -36.18
N SER A 50 10.87 8.87 -35.46
CA SER A 50 10.29 10.14 -35.04
C SER A 50 10.37 11.18 -36.15
N GLY A 51 9.61 12.28 -36.01
CA GLY A 51 9.73 13.46 -36.87
C GLY A 51 10.89 14.38 -36.50
N ASP A 52 11.68 14.05 -35.49
CA ASP A 52 12.72 14.92 -34.93
C ASP A 52 14.14 14.49 -35.38
N THR A 53 15.03 15.45 -35.44
CA THR A 53 16.46 15.18 -35.58
C THR A 53 17.07 14.89 -34.24
N LEU A 54 17.57 13.65 -34.02
CA LEU A 54 18.10 13.21 -32.76
C LEU A 54 19.59 13.54 -32.61
N LYS A 55 19.96 14.20 -31.50
CA LYS A 55 21.35 14.47 -31.12
C LYS A 55 21.90 13.49 -30.13
N THR A 56 21.00 12.79 -29.45
CA THR A 56 21.31 11.78 -28.43
C THR A 56 20.43 10.55 -28.61
N ILE A 57 20.89 9.39 -28.16
CA ILE A 57 20.07 8.18 -27.99
C ILE A 57 20.12 7.77 -26.54
N VAL A 58 18.99 7.30 -26.01
CA VAL A 58 18.86 6.85 -24.62
C VAL A 58 18.63 5.35 -24.59
N LEU A 59 19.42 4.65 -23.76
CA LEU A 59 19.25 3.22 -23.48
C LEU A 59 18.86 3.02 -22.01
N ASN A 60 17.90 2.14 -21.77
CA ASN A 60 17.54 1.64 -20.44
C ASN A 60 18.45 0.47 -20.07
N ASP A 61 19.09 0.53 -18.90
CA ASP A 61 19.92 -0.53 -18.31
C ASP A 61 19.40 -0.90 -16.92
N TRP A 62 18.18 -1.44 -16.87
CA TRP A 62 17.46 -1.68 -15.60
C TRP A 62 18.16 -2.68 -14.68
N ASN A 63 18.98 -3.57 -15.21
CA ASN A 63 19.83 -4.45 -14.41
C ASN A 63 20.81 -3.66 -13.53
N HIS A 64 21.30 -2.51 -14.01
CA HIS A 64 22.25 -1.68 -13.28
C HIS A 64 21.66 -0.99 -12.02
N ALA A 65 20.33 -0.92 -11.92
CA ALA A 65 19.66 -0.42 -10.70
C ALA A 65 19.98 -1.24 -9.44
N TYR A 66 20.41 -2.51 -9.59
CA TYR A 66 20.83 -3.37 -8.47
C TYR A 66 22.29 -3.20 -8.08
N SER A 67 23.06 -2.34 -8.73
CA SER A 67 24.52 -2.25 -8.57
C SER A 67 24.95 -1.67 -7.22
N ASP A 68 24.21 -0.70 -6.69
CA ASP A 68 24.56 0.01 -5.47
C ASP A 68 23.37 0.29 -4.56
N LEU A 69 23.68 0.59 -3.28
CA LEU A 69 22.66 0.92 -2.25
C LEU A 69 22.18 2.39 -2.30
N SER A 70 22.72 3.22 -3.19
CA SER A 70 22.32 4.61 -3.43
C SER A 70 21.37 4.79 -4.60
N THR A 71 21.07 3.72 -5.36
CA THR A 71 20.21 3.76 -6.55
C THR A 71 18.75 4.09 -6.18
N PRO A 72 17.95 4.61 -7.13
CA PRO A 72 16.50 4.81 -6.93
C PRO A 72 15.75 3.55 -6.50
N LEU A 73 16.17 2.38 -6.99
CA LEU A 73 15.62 1.08 -6.57
C LEU A 73 15.90 0.81 -5.09
N SER A 74 17.14 1.02 -4.62
CA SER A 74 17.49 0.87 -3.22
C SER A 74 16.69 1.82 -2.31
N LYS A 75 16.51 3.07 -2.75
CA LYS A 75 15.66 4.03 -2.05
C LYS A 75 14.21 3.57 -1.97
N ARG A 76 13.65 3.05 -3.08
CA ARG A 76 12.29 2.50 -3.09
C ARG A 76 12.12 1.37 -2.07
N PHE A 77 13.07 0.45 -1.99
CA PHE A 77 13.07 -0.61 -0.99
C PHE A 77 13.14 -0.06 0.45
N SER A 78 13.95 0.98 0.67
CA SER A 78 14.05 1.63 1.99
C SER A 78 12.73 2.31 2.38
N ASP A 79 12.09 3.03 1.47
CA ASP A 79 10.81 3.72 1.67
C ASP A 79 9.68 2.71 1.95
N GLU A 80 9.76 1.50 1.40
CA GLU A 80 8.80 0.40 1.59
C GLU A 80 9.18 -0.57 2.73
N PHE A 81 10.16 -0.22 3.55
CA PHE A 81 10.62 -1.01 4.69
C PHE A 81 11.14 -2.41 4.34
N TYR A 82 11.65 -2.62 3.12
CA TYR A 82 12.29 -3.86 2.71
C TYR A 82 13.78 -3.88 3.04
N ARG A 83 14.18 -4.68 4.05
CA ARG A 83 15.57 -4.76 4.54
C ARG A 83 16.49 -5.58 3.64
N GLY A 84 15.96 -6.52 2.87
CA GLY A 84 16.74 -7.53 2.18
C GLY A 84 17.81 -6.96 1.25
N PHE A 85 17.50 -5.86 0.54
CA PHE A 85 18.45 -5.22 -0.35
C PHE A 85 19.53 -4.43 0.42
N HIS A 86 19.17 -3.66 1.45
CA HIS A 86 20.12 -2.91 2.27
C HIS A 86 21.16 -3.82 2.97
N LEU A 87 20.74 -5.01 3.40
CA LEU A 87 21.60 -5.99 4.05
C LEU A 87 22.30 -6.94 3.08
N SER A 88 22.12 -6.78 1.75
CA SER A 88 22.70 -7.65 0.75
C SER A 88 24.20 -7.50 0.64
N LYS A 89 24.88 -8.61 0.41
CA LYS A 89 26.28 -8.62 0.03
C LYS A 89 26.47 -8.11 -1.41
N LYS A 90 27.66 -7.63 -1.73
CA LYS A 90 27.98 -7.14 -3.08
C LYS A 90 27.80 -8.24 -4.15
N GLU A 91 28.06 -9.50 -3.77
CA GLU A 91 27.95 -10.67 -4.64
C GLU A 91 26.49 -10.99 -5.03
N GLU A 92 25.53 -10.64 -4.17
CA GLU A 92 24.08 -10.87 -4.40
C GLU A 92 23.43 -9.79 -5.26
N ARG A 93 24.11 -8.66 -5.45
CA ARG A 93 23.61 -7.53 -6.25
C ARG A 93 23.97 -7.72 -7.72
N GLY A 94 23.11 -7.21 -8.60
CA GLY A 94 23.30 -7.21 -10.06
C GLY A 94 23.99 -5.96 -10.59
N GLY A 95 24.02 -5.83 -11.90
CA GLY A 95 24.51 -4.64 -12.59
C GLY A 95 25.19 -4.96 -13.92
N THR A 96 25.37 -3.93 -14.72
CA THR A 96 26.07 -4.00 -16.01
C THR A 96 27.46 -3.39 -15.85
N PHE A 97 28.49 -4.16 -16.18
CA PHE A 97 29.89 -3.82 -15.98
C PHE A 97 30.69 -3.98 -17.29
N ASN A 98 31.85 -3.34 -17.37
CA ASN A 98 32.76 -3.40 -18.54
C ASN A 98 32.02 -3.04 -19.85
N LEU A 99 31.15 -2.05 -19.80
CA LEU A 99 30.39 -1.62 -20.96
C LEU A 99 31.26 -0.84 -21.95
N SER A 100 31.32 -1.34 -23.19
CA SER A 100 31.86 -0.65 -24.36
C SER A 100 30.72 -0.39 -25.33
N ILE A 101 30.62 0.83 -25.84
CA ILE A 101 29.62 1.26 -26.84
C ILE A 101 30.37 1.81 -28.06
N ARG A 102 30.18 1.16 -29.21
CA ARG A 102 30.90 1.49 -30.46
C ARG A 102 29.92 1.72 -31.59
N ASP A 103 30.37 2.49 -32.57
CA ASP A 103 29.69 2.65 -33.85
C ASP A 103 30.06 1.51 -34.85
N ARG A 104 29.52 1.61 -36.07
CA ARG A 104 29.76 0.63 -37.15
C ARG A 104 31.23 0.49 -37.50
N GLU A 105 32.02 1.55 -37.39
CA GLU A 105 33.44 1.61 -37.66
C GLU A 105 34.30 1.14 -36.45
N GLN A 106 33.69 0.53 -35.43
CA GLN A 106 34.32 0.08 -34.17
C GLN A 106 34.92 1.21 -33.33
N GLN A 107 34.54 2.48 -33.58
CA GLN A 107 35.00 3.60 -32.81
C GLN A 107 34.12 3.77 -31.52
N GLU A 108 34.74 4.06 -30.39
CA GLU A 108 34.06 4.34 -29.14
C GLU A 108 33.14 5.57 -29.31
N MET A 109 31.89 5.41 -28.88
CA MET A 109 30.91 6.48 -28.83
C MET A 109 30.99 7.15 -27.43
N SER A 110 30.73 8.46 -27.39
CA SER A 110 30.64 9.18 -26.09
C SER A 110 29.30 8.87 -25.42
N TRP A 111 29.35 8.38 -24.20
CA TRP A 111 28.16 8.05 -23.42
C TRP A 111 28.37 8.30 -21.94
N GLU A 112 27.26 8.52 -21.21
CA GLU A 112 27.29 8.66 -19.77
C GLU A 112 26.03 8.03 -19.13
N ARG A 113 26.17 7.65 -17.84
CA ARG A 113 25.04 7.31 -17.00
C ARG A 113 24.46 8.57 -16.38
N LEU A 114 23.13 8.75 -16.43
CA LEU A 114 22.50 9.96 -15.93
C LEU A 114 22.69 10.09 -14.41
N ASN A 115 23.02 11.29 -13.96
CA ASN A 115 23.09 11.60 -12.53
C ASN A 115 21.77 11.25 -11.83
N LYS A 116 21.85 10.58 -10.70
CA LYS A 116 20.71 10.04 -9.92
C LYS A 116 19.86 8.97 -10.62
N LYS A 117 20.20 8.57 -11.85
CA LYS A 117 19.53 7.50 -12.62
C LYS A 117 20.59 6.63 -13.30
N PRO A 118 21.41 5.88 -12.52
CA PRO A 118 22.56 5.16 -13.05
C PRO A 118 22.18 4.01 -13.99
N ASP A 119 20.93 3.64 -14.03
CA ASP A 119 20.32 2.64 -14.90
C ASP A 119 19.73 3.23 -16.21
N VAL A 120 20.07 4.47 -16.51
CA VAL A 120 19.76 5.14 -17.79
C VAL A 120 21.05 5.67 -18.40
N ILE A 121 21.30 5.29 -19.65
CA ILE A 121 22.49 5.66 -20.42
C ILE A 121 22.09 6.65 -21.50
N GLU A 122 22.85 7.74 -21.66
CA GLU A 122 22.70 8.69 -22.74
C GLU A 122 23.95 8.65 -23.63
N ILE A 123 23.74 8.39 -24.93
CA ILE A 123 24.79 8.34 -25.95
C ILE A 123 24.73 9.63 -26.74
N GLN A 124 25.88 10.34 -26.84
CA GLN A 124 26.01 11.55 -27.62
C GLN A 124 26.37 11.20 -29.05
N LEU A 125 25.61 11.69 -30.03
CA LEU A 125 25.86 11.41 -31.46
C LEU A 125 26.86 12.41 -32.03
N LYS A 126 27.90 11.92 -32.73
CA LYS A 126 28.85 12.76 -33.44
C LYS A 126 28.17 13.53 -34.59
N LYS A 127 27.21 12.90 -35.29
CA LYS A 127 26.32 13.49 -36.28
C LYS A 127 24.89 13.31 -35.85
N PRO A 128 24.05 14.35 -35.92
CA PRO A 128 22.62 14.22 -35.64
C PRO A 128 21.97 13.18 -36.58
N LEU A 129 21.07 12.35 -36.05
CA LEU A 129 20.34 11.31 -36.77
C LEU A 129 19.01 11.89 -37.27
N LEU A 130 18.86 12.00 -38.59
CA LEU A 130 17.68 12.57 -39.24
C LEU A 130 16.48 11.60 -39.16
N PRO A 131 15.25 12.10 -39.32
CA PRO A 131 14.06 11.25 -39.45
C PRO A 131 14.21 10.22 -40.58
N GLY A 132 13.91 8.95 -40.23
CA GLY A 132 14.05 7.82 -41.19
C GLY A 132 15.45 7.24 -41.34
N GLU A 133 16.48 7.86 -40.76
CA GLU A 133 17.84 7.29 -40.75
C GLU A 133 17.98 6.21 -39.65
N ASN A 134 18.95 5.32 -39.84
CA ASN A 134 19.32 4.30 -38.87
C ASN A 134 20.77 4.44 -38.41
N LEU A 135 21.05 3.93 -37.21
CA LEU A 135 22.38 3.90 -36.60
C LEU A 135 22.64 2.54 -36.00
N LEU A 136 23.73 1.87 -36.39
CA LEU A 136 24.18 0.63 -35.76
C LEU A 136 25.01 0.95 -34.54
N ILE A 137 24.58 0.43 -33.35
CA ILE A 137 25.26 0.54 -32.07
C ILE A 137 25.72 -0.85 -31.65
N LEU A 138 27.02 -1.01 -31.39
CA LEU A 138 27.64 -2.24 -30.99
C LEU A 138 27.98 -2.16 -29.49
N LEU A 139 27.53 -3.13 -28.71
CA LEU A 139 27.64 -3.15 -27.26
C LEU A 139 28.29 -4.45 -26.80
N ASN A 140 29.28 -4.34 -25.90
CA ASN A 140 29.86 -5.48 -25.21
C ASN A 140 29.87 -5.21 -23.72
N TYR A 141 29.37 -6.14 -22.92
CA TYR A 141 29.31 -5.96 -21.49
C TYR A 141 29.13 -7.26 -20.71
N LEU A 142 29.35 -7.18 -19.39
CA LEU A 142 29.06 -8.23 -18.44
C LEU A 142 27.78 -7.84 -17.67
N ALA A 143 26.69 -8.59 -17.86
CA ALA A 143 25.48 -8.48 -17.09
C ALA A 143 25.55 -9.40 -15.86
N LYS A 144 25.83 -8.86 -14.69
CA LYS A 144 25.77 -9.58 -13.43
C LYS A 144 24.33 -9.62 -12.95
N ILE A 145 23.78 -10.80 -12.72
CA ILE A 145 22.38 -10.99 -12.37
C ILE A 145 22.19 -10.85 -10.87
N PRO A 146 21.18 -10.11 -10.38
CA PRO A 146 20.87 -10.00 -8.97
C PRO A 146 20.27 -11.29 -8.39
N SER A 147 20.29 -11.47 -7.07
CA SER A 147 19.51 -12.52 -6.42
C SER A 147 18.01 -12.30 -6.59
N ASP A 148 17.27 -13.37 -6.92
CA ASP A 148 15.80 -13.34 -7.11
C ASP A 148 15.02 -13.00 -5.83
N ARG A 149 15.64 -13.10 -4.67
CA ARG A 149 15.04 -12.74 -3.37
C ARG A 149 14.61 -11.27 -3.27
N PHE A 150 15.15 -10.38 -4.12
CA PHE A 150 14.82 -8.95 -4.08
C PHE A 150 13.49 -8.65 -4.75
N THR A 151 13.27 -9.21 -5.93
CA THR A 151 12.15 -8.87 -6.81
C THR A 151 11.49 -10.07 -7.49
N GLY A 152 11.96 -11.30 -7.24
CA GLY A 152 11.56 -12.49 -8.00
C GLY A 152 12.25 -12.60 -9.36
N ILE A 153 12.93 -11.53 -9.83
CA ILE A 153 13.76 -11.49 -11.03
C ILE A 153 15.22 -11.64 -10.60
N GLY A 154 15.94 -12.58 -11.21
CA GLY A 154 17.32 -12.83 -10.85
C GLY A 154 17.67 -14.30 -10.74
N TYR A 155 18.76 -14.62 -10.02
CA TYR A 155 19.20 -15.99 -9.81
C TYR A 155 18.81 -16.55 -8.44
N SER A 156 18.55 -17.84 -8.39
CA SER A 156 18.57 -18.67 -7.17
C SER A 156 19.50 -19.88 -7.35
N ALA A 157 19.40 -20.86 -6.44
CA ALA A 157 20.32 -22.01 -6.47
C ALA A 157 20.27 -22.80 -7.78
N LYS A 158 19.09 -23.00 -8.38
CA LYS A 158 18.86 -23.91 -9.54
C LYS A 158 18.20 -23.23 -10.75
N LYS A 159 17.93 -21.92 -10.70
CA LYS A 159 17.24 -21.20 -11.76
C LYS A 159 17.68 -19.78 -11.88
N MET A 160 17.54 -19.21 -13.08
CA MET A 160 17.57 -17.78 -13.35
C MET A 160 16.27 -17.36 -14.03
N ASN A 161 15.66 -16.32 -13.49
CA ASN A 161 14.53 -15.61 -14.09
C ASN A 161 15.07 -14.28 -14.62
N LEU A 162 15.16 -14.16 -15.94
CA LEU A 162 15.80 -13.03 -16.62
C LEU A 162 14.74 -12.18 -17.33
N LYS A 163 14.57 -10.95 -16.86
CA LYS A 163 13.69 -9.95 -17.43
C LYS A 163 14.37 -8.59 -17.37
N ASN A 164 14.31 -7.79 -18.44
CA ASN A 164 14.98 -6.48 -18.52
C ASN A 164 16.49 -6.54 -18.15
N TRP A 165 17.18 -7.59 -18.53
CA TRP A 165 18.58 -7.85 -18.18
C TRP A 165 19.61 -7.31 -19.20
N PHE A 166 19.14 -6.86 -20.37
CA PHE A 166 19.93 -6.32 -21.48
C PHE A 166 19.61 -4.83 -21.70
N LEU A 167 20.45 -4.14 -22.47
CA LEU A 167 20.25 -2.74 -22.78
C LEU A 167 19.19 -2.58 -23.88
N SER A 168 18.19 -1.71 -23.64
CA SER A 168 17.09 -1.50 -24.58
C SER A 168 16.95 -0.03 -24.95
N PRO A 169 16.65 0.31 -26.22
CA PRO A 169 16.31 1.68 -26.59
C PRO A 169 15.12 2.18 -25.76
N ALA A 170 15.24 3.38 -25.23
CA ALA A 170 14.14 4.00 -24.47
C ALA A 170 13.04 4.50 -25.42
N ARG A 171 11.81 4.47 -24.96
CA ARG A 171 10.64 5.04 -25.67
C ARG A 171 10.87 6.53 -25.97
N TYR A 172 10.57 6.94 -27.19
CA TYR A 172 10.56 8.34 -27.61
C TYR A 172 9.14 8.83 -27.79
N GLU A 173 8.77 9.90 -27.08
CA GLU A 173 7.42 10.46 -27.09
C GLU A 173 7.48 11.95 -26.73
N ASN A 174 6.60 12.77 -27.32
CA ASN A 174 6.52 14.21 -27.05
C ASN A 174 7.88 14.92 -27.17
N HIS A 175 8.62 14.66 -28.25
CA HIS A 175 9.93 15.25 -28.53
C HIS A 175 11.04 14.92 -27.52
N ALA A 176 10.91 13.84 -26.75
CA ALA A 176 11.88 13.44 -25.74
C ALA A 176 11.94 11.93 -25.53
N PHE A 177 13.11 11.42 -25.13
CA PHE A 177 13.25 10.06 -24.63
C PHE A 177 12.71 9.94 -23.20
N THR A 178 12.00 8.86 -22.90
CA THR A 178 11.59 8.51 -21.55
C THR A 178 12.81 8.07 -20.73
N LYS A 179 13.13 8.81 -19.66
CA LYS A 179 14.31 8.58 -18.80
C LYS A 179 13.88 8.15 -17.40
N ASN A 180 13.41 6.92 -17.23
CA ASN A 180 12.88 6.38 -16.00
C ASN A 180 13.83 5.35 -15.37
N SER A 181 14.13 5.50 -14.07
CA SER A 181 14.84 4.47 -13.31
C SER A 181 13.94 3.33 -12.86
N ASN A 182 14.51 2.15 -12.72
CA ASN A 182 13.87 1.00 -12.11
C ASN A 182 13.48 1.30 -10.63
N ALA A 183 12.21 1.20 -10.34
CA ALA A 183 11.65 1.35 -8.99
C ALA A 183 10.87 0.11 -8.54
N ASN A 184 11.15 -1.07 -9.12
CA ASN A 184 10.47 -2.34 -8.87
C ASN A 184 8.95 -2.29 -9.16
N LEU A 185 8.58 -1.62 -10.25
CA LEU A 185 7.18 -1.41 -10.62
C LEU A 185 6.78 -2.11 -11.93
N GLU A 186 7.72 -2.81 -12.57
CA GLU A 186 7.56 -3.41 -13.91
C GLU A 186 7.02 -2.41 -14.96
N ASP A 187 7.54 -1.19 -14.92
CA ASP A 187 7.07 -0.04 -15.70
C ASP A 187 8.15 0.54 -16.61
N ILE A 188 9.02 -0.31 -17.14
CA ILE A 188 10.02 0.10 -18.14
C ILE A 188 9.34 0.55 -19.44
N ALA A 189 9.73 1.71 -19.92
CA ALA A 189 9.26 2.27 -21.19
C ALA A 189 10.34 2.07 -22.27
N ASN A 190 10.35 0.90 -22.90
CA ASN A 190 11.23 0.56 -24.01
C ASN A 190 10.56 0.90 -25.34
N ALA A 191 11.39 1.21 -26.33
CA ALA A 191 10.97 1.29 -27.72
C ALA A 191 10.69 -0.11 -28.27
N LEU A 192 9.82 -0.18 -29.27
CA LEU A 192 9.44 -1.42 -29.93
C LEU A 192 10.60 -1.96 -30.78
N SER A 193 10.94 -3.24 -30.61
CA SER A 193 12.07 -3.88 -31.27
C SER A 193 11.73 -5.26 -31.80
N SER A 194 12.48 -5.69 -32.82
CA SER A 194 12.59 -7.09 -33.24
C SER A 194 13.84 -7.67 -32.59
N PHE A 195 13.71 -8.86 -32.01
CA PHE A 195 14.79 -9.55 -31.31
C PHE A 195 15.25 -10.79 -32.05
N GLU A 196 16.58 -10.94 -32.21
CA GLU A 196 17.24 -12.20 -32.50
C GLU A 196 18.21 -12.50 -31.37
N VAL A 197 18.04 -13.64 -30.71
CA VAL A 197 18.79 -13.97 -29.50
C VAL A 197 19.46 -15.33 -29.65
N THR A 198 20.78 -15.35 -29.55
CA THR A 198 21.57 -16.58 -29.39
C THR A 198 21.94 -16.69 -27.90
N LEU A 199 21.33 -17.63 -27.20
CA LEU A 199 21.58 -17.88 -25.76
C LEU A 199 22.34 -19.18 -25.59
N LYS A 200 23.58 -19.09 -25.09
CA LYS A 200 24.41 -20.25 -24.77
C LYS A 200 24.34 -20.55 -23.25
N VAL A 201 23.85 -21.75 -22.90
CA VAL A 201 23.70 -22.23 -21.51
C VAL A 201 24.44 -23.53 -21.29
N PRO A 202 24.85 -23.91 -20.04
CA PRO A 202 25.45 -25.21 -19.78
C PRO A 202 24.50 -26.36 -20.19
N LEU A 203 25.08 -27.52 -20.55
CA LEU A 203 24.33 -28.68 -21.12
C LEU A 203 23.09 -29.10 -20.33
N ASN A 204 23.16 -29.04 -19.00
CA ASN A 204 22.10 -29.54 -18.12
C ASN A 204 20.99 -28.53 -17.85
N TYR A 205 20.92 -27.38 -18.59
CA TYR A 205 19.94 -26.36 -18.38
C TYR A 205 18.95 -26.27 -19.56
N ALA A 206 17.67 -26.19 -19.20
CA ALA A 206 16.58 -25.91 -20.11
C ALA A 206 16.22 -24.43 -20.11
N VAL A 207 15.79 -23.93 -21.26
CA VAL A 207 15.35 -22.54 -21.46
C VAL A 207 13.86 -22.53 -21.80
N THR A 208 13.09 -21.77 -21.03
CA THR A 208 11.68 -21.44 -21.32
C THR A 208 11.59 -19.94 -21.60
N THR A 209 10.91 -19.54 -22.67
CA THR A 209 10.78 -18.15 -23.10
C THR A 209 9.47 -17.92 -23.87
N ASP A 210 9.03 -16.69 -23.96
CA ASP A 210 7.94 -16.26 -24.84
C ASP A 210 8.38 -15.94 -26.28
N LEU A 211 9.70 -16.00 -26.58
CA LEU A 211 10.24 -15.94 -27.94
C LEU A 211 10.06 -17.29 -28.65
N ILE A 212 10.08 -17.26 -29.98
CA ILE A 212 10.03 -18.46 -30.82
C ILE A 212 11.44 -19.06 -30.88
N ALA A 213 11.57 -20.33 -30.50
CA ALA A 213 12.83 -21.06 -30.68
C ALA A 213 12.90 -21.56 -32.12
N THR A 214 13.82 -21.01 -32.90
CA THR A 214 14.02 -21.36 -34.32
C THR A 214 14.96 -22.55 -34.48
N LYS A 215 15.96 -22.68 -33.60
CA LYS A 215 16.97 -23.73 -33.63
C LYS A 215 17.51 -24.00 -32.24
N LYS A 216 17.94 -25.25 -31.99
CA LYS A 216 18.68 -25.65 -30.81
C LYS A 216 19.88 -26.51 -31.20
N GLU A 217 21.06 -26.16 -30.74
CA GLU A 217 22.31 -26.87 -31.00
C GLU A 217 23.02 -27.18 -29.69
N SER A 218 23.62 -28.37 -29.57
CA SER A 218 24.40 -28.73 -28.37
C SER A 218 25.78 -29.18 -28.82
N ASP A 219 26.78 -28.62 -28.15
CA ASP A 219 28.17 -29.09 -28.23
C ASP A 219 28.52 -29.93 -26.98
N SER A 220 29.79 -30.29 -26.78
CA SER A 220 30.25 -31.08 -25.64
C SER A 220 30.04 -30.39 -24.26
N ASN A 221 29.91 -29.08 -24.22
CA ASN A 221 29.92 -28.28 -22.99
C ASN A 221 28.68 -27.41 -22.78
N ALA A 222 27.95 -27.12 -23.84
CA ALA A 222 26.86 -26.15 -23.78
C ALA A 222 25.76 -26.42 -24.81
N THR A 223 24.61 -25.84 -24.57
CA THR A 223 23.49 -25.79 -25.52
C THR A 223 23.24 -24.34 -25.94
N SER A 224 23.18 -24.11 -27.25
CA SER A 224 22.83 -22.83 -27.85
C SER A 224 21.37 -22.83 -28.32
N TYR A 225 20.59 -21.89 -27.87
CA TYR A 225 19.24 -21.64 -28.30
C TYR A 225 19.19 -20.42 -29.22
N PHE A 226 18.58 -20.55 -30.40
CA PHE A 226 18.35 -19.46 -31.33
C PHE A 226 16.87 -19.07 -31.22
N LEU A 227 16.65 -17.84 -30.78
CA LEU A 227 15.31 -17.35 -30.43
C LEU A 227 15.00 -16.10 -31.23
N SER A 228 13.76 -15.93 -31.66
CA SER A 228 13.33 -14.74 -32.38
C SER A 228 11.98 -14.22 -31.91
N GLY A 229 11.74 -12.93 -32.02
CA GLY A 229 10.47 -12.30 -31.71
C GLY A 229 10.37 -10.89 -32.29
N ASN A 230 9.26 -10.58 -32.94
CA ASN A 230 8.99 -9.28 -33.56
C ASN A 230 7.96 -8.50 -32.74
N ASN A 231 7.94 -7.20 -32.86
CA ASN A 231 6.96 -6.31 -32.21
C ASN A 231 6.93 -6.44 -30.68
N ARG A 232 8.09 -6.39 -30.02
CA ARG A 232 8.20 -6.54 -28.58
C ARG A 232 8.97 -5.41 -27.93
N THR A 233 8.63 -5.11 -26.68
CA THR A 233 9.37 -4.15 -25.84
C THR A 233 10.35 -4.84 -24.90
N ASP A 234 10.13 -6.13 -24.62
CA ASP A 234 10.95 -6.99 -23.76
C ASP A 234 10.58 -8.47 -24.02
N PHE A 235 11.32 -9.39 -23.42
CA PHE A 235 11.02 -10.81 -23.40
C PHE A 235 11.50 -11.44 -22.08
N SER A 236 10.86 -12.56 -21.69
CA SER A 236 11.23 -13.31 -20.50
C SER A 236 12.06 -14.53 -20.85
N LEU A 237 13.11 -14.80 -20.07
CA LEU A 237 13.92 -16.02 -20.15
C LEU A 237 13.97 -16.71 -18.77
N PHE A 238 13.63 -17.98 -18.73
CA PHE A 238 13.80 -18.83 -17.58
C PHE A 238 14.82 -19.91 -17.90
N VAL A 239 15.93 -19.91 -17.18
CA VAL A 239 17.01 -20.90 -17.31
C VAL A 239 17.01 -21.77 -16.06
N GLU A 240 16.71 -23.06 -16.21
CA GLU A 240 16.50 -23.98 -15.09
C GLU A 240 17.22 -25.31 -15.35
N GLU A 241 17.74 -25.99 -14.32
CA GLU A 241 18.31 -27.35 -14.46
C GLU A 241 17.28 -28.34 -15.01
N LYS A 242 16.03 -28.18 -14.58
CA LYS A 242 14.85 -28.89 -15.10
C LYS A 242 13.73 -27.89 -15.26
N SER A 243 13.15 -27.81 -16.46
CA SER A 243 12.02 -26.91 -16.68
C SER A 243 10.87 -27.19 -15.72
N SER A 244 10.44 -26.17 -15.01
CA SER A 244 9.27 -26.21 -14.14
C SER A 244 7.96 -25.89 -14.90
N PHE A 245 8.06 -25.52 -16.18
CA PHE A 245 6.93 -25.10 -16.99
C PHE A 245 6.24 -26.29 -17.67
N THR A 246 4.92 -26.26 -17.64
CA THR A 246 4.04 -27.12 -18.45
C THR A 246 3.53 -26.31 -19.65
N ASN A 247 3.47 -26.95 -20.84
CA ASN A 247 2.94 -26.34 -22.06
C ASN A 247 1.49 -26.79 -22.28
N TYR A 248 0.58 -25.81 -22.46
CA TYR A 248 -0.80 -26.00 -22.86
C TYR A 248 -1.00 -25.38 -24.23
N LYS A 249 -1.39 -26.18 -25.22
CA LYS A 249 -1.71 -25.71 -26.58
C LYS A 249 -3.20 -25.41 -26.68
N SER A 250 -3.54 -24.15 -26.90
CA SER A 250 -4.87 -23.73 -27.36
C SER A 250 -4.84 -23.55 -28.89
N ASP A 251 -6.01 -23.49 -29.50
CA ASP A 251 -6.15 -23.13 -30.93
C ASP A 251 -5.70 -21.70 -31.24
N LEU A 252 -5.62 -20.84 -30.22
CA LEU A 252 -5.26 -19.42 -30.36
C LEU A 252 -3.80 -19.12 -29.99
N ILE A 253 -3.23 -19.80 -28.98
CA ILE A 253 -1.94 -19.45 -28.40
C ILE A 253 -1.35 -20.61 -27.58
N ASP A 254 -0.04 -20.78 -27.61
CA ASP A 254 0.71 -21.68 -26.74
C ASP A 254 0.95 -21.04 -25.38
N ILE A 255 0.54 -21.69 -24.29
CA ILE A 255 0.69 -21.23 -22.91
C ILE A 255 1.78 -22.03 -22.21
N HIS A 256 2.83 -21.36 -21.75
CA HIS A 256 3.84 -21.94 -20.87
C HIS A 256 3.59 -21.45 -19.43
N THR A 257 3.21 -22.35 -18.51
CA THR A 257 2.93 -21.95 -17.12
C THR A 257 3.60 -22.87 -16.10
N ASN A 258 4.09 -22.28 -15.01
CA ASN A 258 4.55 -22.98 -13.82
C ASN A 258 3.83 -22.48 -12.55
N LEU A 259 2.62 -21.93 -12.72
CA LEU A 259 1.79 -21.56 -11.58
C LEU A 259 1.53 -22.76 -10.70
N LYS A 260 1.75 -22.60 -9.40
CA LYS A 260 1.47 -23.61 -8.39
C LYS A 260 -0.03 -23.91 -8.37
N ASP A 261 -0.35 -25.16 -8.44
CA ASP A 261 -1.70 -25.67 -8.22
C ASP A 261 -1.70 -26.60 -6.99
N ASN A 262 -2.84 -26.74 -6.36
CA ASN A 262 -3.04 -27.65 -5.22
C ASN A 262 -3.63 -28.96 -5.73
N ALA A 263 -2.88 -29.70 -6.57
CA ALA A 263 -3.27 -31.00 -7.14
C ALA A 263 -4.60 -30.96 -7.90
N ILE A 264 -4.76 -30.01 -8.82
CA ILE A 264 -5.89 -29.93 -9.74
C ILE A 264 -5.69 -30.94 -10.87
N ASP A 265 -6.77 -31.59 -11.29
CA ASP A 265 -6.76 -32.50 -12.45
C ASP A 265 -6.23 -31.75 -13.70
N PRO A 266 -5.26 -32.34 -14.45
CA PRO A 266 -4.67 -31.70 -15.62
C PRO A 266 -5.69 -31.34 -16.72
N ILE A 267 -6.77 -32.12 -16.87
CA ILE A 267 -7.82 -31.83 -17.86
C ILE A 267 -8.62 -30.60 -17.42
N GLN A 268 -9.03 -30.55 -16.15
CA GLN A 268 -9.72 -29.37 -15.61
C GLN A 268 -8.86 -28.11 -15.72
N LYS A 269 -7.57 -28.23 -15.46
CA LYS A 269 -6.62 -27.11 -15.61
C LYS A 269 -6.56 -26.63 -17.06
N ALA A 270 -6.48 -27.53 -18.03
CA ALA A 270 -6.52 -27.19 -19.46
C ALA A 270 -7.82 -26.49 -19.86
N ILE A 271 -8.98 -26.97 -19.39
CA ILE A 271 -10.29 -26.33 -19.64
C ILE A 271 -10.36 -24.92 -19.07
N ILE A 272 -9.84 -24.69 -17.85
CA ILE A 272 -9.79 -23.37 -17.23
C ILE A 272 -8.91 -22.42 -18.07
N ILE A 273 -7.74 -22.87 -18.47
CA ILE A 273 -6.80 -22.08 -19.28
C ILE A 273 -7.44 -21.69 -20.60
N ASP A 274 -8.01 -22.65 -21.32
CA ASP A 274 -8.64 -22.43 -22.64
C ASP A 274 -9.81 -21.44 -22.54
N ARG A 275 -10.69 -21.62 -21.56
CA ARG A 275 -11.78 -20.68 -21.26
C ARG A 275 -11.30 -19.24 -21.06
N ILE A 276 -10.21 -19.04 -20.30
CA ILE A 276 -9.65 -17.72 -20.04
C ILE A 276 -9.05 -17.11 -21.32
N VAL A 277 -8.38 -17.92 -22.14
CA VAL A 277 -7.79 -17.46 -23.41
C VAL A 277 -8.87 -16.96 -24.37
N HIS A 278 -9.94 -17.76 -24.56
CA HIS A 278 -11.07 -17.36 -25.41
C HIS A 278 -11.81 -16.14 -24.87
N PHE A 279 -12.00 -16.05 -23.55
CA PHE A 279 -12.62 -14.89 -22.92
C PHE A 279 -11.79 -13.61 -23.15
N ALA A 280 -10.46 -13.67 -22.94
CA ALA A 280 -9.58 -12.53 -23.14
C ALA A 280 -9.57 -12.06 -24.62
N ARG A 281 -9.58 -13.00 -25.58
CA ARG A 281 -9.72 -12.67 -27.01
C ARG A 281 -11.00 -11.86 -27.30
N ASN A 282 -12.12 -12.28 -26.72
CA ASN A 282 -13.42 -11.64 -26.96
C ASN A 282 -13.52 -10.25 -26.30
N GLU A 283 -12.93 -10.08 -25.10
CA GLU A 283 -13.02 -8.82 -24.34
C GLU A 283 -11.96 -7.80 -24.76
N ILE A 284 -10.77 -8.24 -25.22
CA ILE A 284 -9.61 -7.37 -25.45
C ILE A 284 -9.20 -7.37 -26.92
N GLY A 285 -9.16 -8.55 -27.58
CA GLY A 285 -8.70 -8.73 -28.94
C GLY A 285 -7.79 -9.95 -29.12
N LEU A 286 -7.34 -10.23 -30.33
CA LEU A 286 -6.47 -11.37 -30.64
C LEU A 286 -5.03 -11.12 -30.19
N TYR A 287 -4.45 -12.02 -29.42
CA TYR A 287 -3.03 -11.93 -29.05
C TYR A 287 -2.13 -12.05 -30.27
N PRO A 288 -1.20 -11.09 -30.52
CA PRO A 288 -0.46 -11.02 -31.79
C PRO A 288 0.72 -11.99 -31.86
N HIS A 289 1.04 -12.70 -30.78
CA HIS A 289 2.16 -13.63 -30.73
C HIS A 289 1.67 -15.05 -30.55
N THR A 290 2.49 -16.02 -30.95
CA THR A 290 2.12 -17.46 -30.90
C THR A 290 2.22 -18.06 -29.50
N LYS A 291 2.96 -17.38 -28.58
CA LYS A 291 3.29 -17.93 -27.27
C LYS A 291 3.24 -16.88 -26.17
N ILE A 292 2.80 -17.27 -24.98
CA ILE A 292 2.86 -16.46 -23.76
C ILE A 292 3.34 -17.30 -22.57
N THR A 293 4.17 -16.72 -21.70
CA THR A 293 4.57 -17.31 -20.42
C THR A 293 3.72 -16.73 -19.29
N VAL A 294 3.27 -17.61 -18.38
CA VAL A 294 2.51 -17.25 -17.16
C VAL A 294 3.23 -17.86 -15.98
N ALA A 295 4.15 -17.09 -15.39
CA ALA A 295 5.09 -17.60 -14.40
C ALA A 295 4.60 -17.39 -12.96
N GLN A 296 4.95 -18.31 -12.06
CA GLN A 296 4.72 -18.17 -10.62
C GLN A 296 5.38 -16.92 -10.04
N SER A 297 6.57 -16.54 -10.53
CA SER A 297 7.26 -15.32 -10.11
C SER A 297 6.49 -14.06 -10.46
N ASP A 298 5.81 -14.01 -11.62
CA ASP A 298 4.98 -12.87 -12.01
C ASP A 298 3.77 -12.73 -11.09
N TYR A 299 3.14 -13.87 -10.73
CA TYR A 299 2.05 -13.89 -9.76
C TYR A 299 2.50 -13.44 -8.36
N GLU A 300 3.65 -13.94 -7.87
CA GLU A 300 4.19 -13.58 -6.55
C GLU A 300 4.59 -12.10 -6.45
N HIS A 301 4.98 -11.49 -7.57
CA HIS A 301 5.26 -10.06 -7.63
C HIS A 301 3.99 -9.20 -7.51
N ASN A 302 2.87 -9.66 -8.08
CA ASN A 302 1.58 -8.96 -8.06
C ASN A 302 0.42 -9.92 -7.75
N PRO A 303 0.35 -10.49 -6.53
CA PRO A 303 -0.63 -11.50 -6.17
C PRO A 303 -2.06 -10.92 -6.10
N PHE A 304 -3.05 -11.78 -6.21
CA PHE A 304 -4.44 -11.42 -5.92
C PHE A 304 -4.61 -11.26 -4.40
N TYR A 305 -4.95 -10.04 -3.97
CA TYR A 305 -5.06 -9.74 -2.54
C TYR A 305 -6.20 -10.49 -1.88
N GLY A 306 -5.92 -11.13 -0.75
CA GLY A 306 -6.91 -11.87 0.04
C GLY A 306 -7.07 -13.34 -0.36
N LEU A 307 -6.65 -13.75 -1.57
CA LEU A 307 -6.88 -15.12 -2.05
C LEU A 307 -6.00 -16.17 -1.32
N ASN A 308 -4.73 -15.87 -1.09
CA ASN A 308 -3.74 -16.79 -0.51
C ASN A 308 -3.31 -16.38 0.91
N GLN A 309 -4.18 -15.73 1.67
CA GLN A 309 -3.87 -15.26 3.02
C GLN A 309 -3.96 -16.38 4.07
N LEU A 310 -4.73 -17.43 3.78
CA LEU A 310 -4.90 -18.59 4.62
C LEU A 310 -4.19 -19.81 4.01
N PRO A 311 -3.70 -20.74 4.83
CA PRO A 311 -3.26 -22.04 4.34
C PRO A 311 -4.38 -22.72 3.52
N SER A 312 -4.00 -23.53 2.54
CA SER A 312 -4.96 -24.14 1.60
C SER A 312 -6.09 -24.92 2.28
N PHE A 313 -5.78 -25.61 3.39
CA PHE A 313 -6.79 -26.38 4.16
C PHE A 313 -7.80 -25.48 4.93
N LEU A 314 -7.50 -24.19 5.11
CA LEU A 314 -8.41 -23.20 5.69
C LEU A 314 -8.99 -22.25 4.65
N SER A 315 -8.64 -22.41 3.37
CA SER A 315 -9.13 -21.54 2.30
C SER A 315 -10.65 -21.70 2.13
N PRO A 316 -11.40 -20.58 2.05
CA PRO A 316 -12.82 -20.65 1.76
C PRO A 316 -13.16 -20.90 0.28
N PHE A 317 -12.14 -21.01 -0.57
CA PHE A 317 -12.28 -21.21 -2.01
C PHE A 317 -11.75 -22.58 -2.42
N SER A 318 -12.31 -23.17 -3.48
CA SER A 318 -11.80 -24.40 -4.07
C SER A 318 -10.42 -24.18 -4.73
N ASN A 319 -9.64 -25.24 -4.89
CA ASN A 319 -8.33 -25.17 -5.51
C ASN A 319 -8.41 -24.69 -6.97
N GLU A 320 -9.44 -25.15 -7.70
CA GLU A 320 -9.74 -24.76 -9.08
C GLU A 320 -9.98 -23.24 -9.16
N PHE A 321 -10.84 -22.70 -8.31
CA PHE A 321 -11.15 -21.26 -8.28
C PHE A 321 -9.91 -20.42 -7.93
N ILE A 322 -9.08 -20.88 -6.98
CA ILE A 322 -7.83 -20.22 -6.64
C ILE A 322 -6.88 -20.18 -7.84
N PHE A 323 -6.66 -21.33 -8.48
CA PHE A 323 -5.82 -21.41 -9.68
C PHE A 323 -6.36 -20.53 -10.81
N GLU A 324 -7.66 -20.62 -11.07
CA GLU A 324 -8.35 -19.84 -12.12
C GLU A 324 -8.12 -18.35 -11.96
N LEU A 325 -8.28 -17.81 -10.75
CA LEU A 325 -8.03 -16.39 -10.48
C LEU A 325 -6.54 -16.01 -10.55
N GLN A 326 -5.65 -16.88 -10.09
CA GLN A 326 -4.21 -16.66 -10.21
C GLN A 326 -3.79 -16.62 -11.67
N PHE A 327 -4.27 -17.59 -12.47
CA PHE A 327 -3.99 -17.65 -13.89
C PHE A 327 -4.60 -16.46 -14.63
N LEU A 328 -5.89 -16.18 -14.43
CA LEU A 328 -6.60 -15.05 -15.06
C LEU A 328 -5.85 -13.74 -14.83
N LYS A 329 -5.50 -13.45 -13.57
CA LYS A 329 -4.81 -12.20 -13.24
C LYS A 329 -3.43 -12.10 -13.89
N THR A 330 -2.62 -13.16 -13.80
CA THR A 330 -1.25 -13.16 -14.32
C THR A 330 -1.24 -13.16 -15.84
N PHE A 331 -2.11 -13.94 -16.45
CA PHE A 331 -2.29 -14.00 -17.89
C PHE A 331 -2.70 -12.64 -18.47
N LEU A 332 -3.74 -12.00 -17.93
CA LEU A 332 -4.18 -10.68 -18.39
C LEU A 332 -3.11 -9.61 -18.19
N ASN A 333 -2.37 -9.65 -17.09
CA ASN A 333 -1.26 -8.73 -16.88
C ASN A 333 -0.19 -8.85 -17.97
N ASN A 334 0.25 -10.08 -18.26
CA ASN A 334 1.27 -10.34 -19.28
C ASN A 334 0.72 -10.09 -20.69
N TYR A 335 -0.55 -10.43 -20.94
CA TYR A 335 -1.24 -10.17 -22.19
C TYR A 335 -1.23 -8.67 -22.53
N LEU A 336 -1.68 -7.82 -21.61
CA LEU A 336 -1.75 -6.38 -21.81
C LEU A 336 -0.36 -5.73 -21.91
N LYS A 337 0.60 -6.14 -21.08
CA LYS A 337 1.98 -5.63 -21.12
C LYS A 337 2.71 -5.96 -22.41
N ASN A 338 2.44 -7.13 -22.98
CA ASN A 338 3.06 -7.55 -24.25
C ASN A 338 2.41 -6.95 -25.50
N THR A 339 1.23 -6.35 -25.36
CA THR A 339 0.42 -5.92 -26.52
C THR A 339 0.11 -4.43 -26.56
N LEU A 340 -0.06 -3.77 -25.41
CA LEU A 340 -0.31 -2.35 -25.37
C LEU A 340 1.00 -1.57 -25.45
N ARG A 341 1.05 -0.60 -26.36
CA ARG A 341 2.21 0.26 -26.63
C ARG A 341 2.08 1.62 -25.98
N LEU A 342 1.72 1.61 -24.68
CA LEU A 342 1.60 2.77 -23.80
C LEU A 342 2.89 3.00 -22.99
N ASP A 343 3.05 4.18 -22.39
CA ASP A 343 4.02 4.36 -21.30
C ASP A 343 3.47 3.70 -20.02
N PRO A 344 4.03 2.56 -19.56
CA PRO A 344 3.46 1.83 -18.45
C PRO A 344 3.60 2.55 -17.10
N ARG A 345 4.40 3.62 -17.01
CA ARG A 345 4.50 4.48 -15.83
C ARG A 345 3.48 5.59 -15.82
N LYS A 346 3.30 6.26 -16.95
CA LYS A 346 2.39 7.40 -17.10
C LYS A 346 0.94 6.93 -17.27
N ASP A 347 0.72 5.97 -18.17
CA ASP A 347 -0.61 5.52 -18.59
C ASP A 347 -1.06 4.25 -17.83
N ASN A 348 -0.49 4.01 -16.66
CA ASN A 348 -0.72 2.82 -15.84
C ASN A 348 -2.21 2.54 -15.57
N TRP A 349 -3.02 3.58 -15.40
CA TRP A 349 -4.44 3.45 -15.11
C TRP A 349 -5.23 2.73 -16.23
N ILE A 350 -4.74 2.78 -17.47
CA ILE A 350 -5.35 2.08 -18.61
C ILE A 350 -5.08 0.58 -18.51
N TYR A 351 -3.83 0.18 -18.25
CA TYR A 351 -3.48 -1.23 -18.01
C TYR A 351 -4.30 -1.83 -16.88
N ASP A 352 -4.31 -1.16 -15.74
CA ASP A 352 -5.02 -1.62 -14.54
C ASP A 352 -6.54 -1.60 -14.75
N GLY A 353 -7.06 -0.57 -15.45
CA GLY A 353 -8.46 -0.42 -15.75
C GLY A 353 -9.00 -1.55 -16.63
N ILE A 354 -8.34 -1.82 -17.75
CA ILE A 354 -8.73 -2.92 -18.65
C ILE A 354 -8.59 -4.27 -17.94
N GLN A 355 -7.47 -4.52 -17.24
CA GLN A 355 -7.26 -5.77 -16.53
C GLN A 355 -8.38 -6.07 -15.53
N ILE A 356 -8.63 -5.14 -14.60
CA ILE A 356 -9.61 -5.37 -13.52
C ILE A 356 -11.04 -5.37 -14.07
N TYR A 357 -11.36 -4.52 -15.04
CA TYR A 357 -12.67 -4.53 -15.70
C TYR A 357 -12.95 -5.88 -16.37
N THR A 358 -11.97 -6.43 -17.10
CA THR A 358 -12.08 -7.77 -17.73
C THR A 358 -12.20 -8.87 -16.67
N MET A 359 -11.45 -8.78 -15.55
CA MET A 359 -11.58 -9.73 -14.45
C MET A 359 -12.98 -9.68 -13.79
N MET A 360 -13.55 -8.47 -13.61
CA MET A 360 -14.91 -8.31 -13.07
C MET A 360 -15.94 -8.95 -14.01
N ASN A 361 -15.84 -8.71 -15.32
CA ASN A 361 -16.74 -9.31 -16.32
C ASN A 361 -16.61 -10.82 -16.35
N TYR A 362 -15.38 -11.36 -16.20
CA TYR A 362 -15.15 -12.81 -16.11
C TYR A 362 -15.89 -13.43 -14.93
N ILE A 363 -15.79 -12.83 -13.75
CA ILE A 363 -16.48 -13.31 -12.54
C ILE A 363 -18.00 -13.20 -12.71
N ASP A 364 -18.50 -12.07 -13.22
CA ASP A 364 -19.93 -11.88 -13.46
C ASP A 364 -20.49 -12.93 -14.46
N THR A 365 -19.67 -13.38 -15.43
CA THR A 365 -20.07 -14.35 -16.46
C THR A 365 -20.03 -15.78 -15.96
N TYR A 366 -18.93 -16.20 -15.32
CA TYR A 366 -18.68 -17.60 -14.98
C TYR A 366 -18.93 -17.96 -13.51
N HIS A 367 -18.90 -16.96 -12.62
CA HIS A 367 -19.04 -17.13 -11.17
C HIS A 367 -19.97 -16.08 -10.52
N PRO A 368 -21.18 -15.84 -11.07
CA PRO A 368 -22.08 -14.75 -10.63
C PRO A 368 -22.47 -14.86 -9.15
N ASP A 369 -22.57 -16.08 -8.61
CA ASP A 369 -22.96 -16.33 -7.21
C ASP A 369 -21.79 -16.36 -6.23
N SER A 370 -20.58 -16.07 -6.68
CA SER A 370 -19.38 -16.13 -5.85
C SER A 370 -19.40 -15.02 -4.80
N LYS A 371 -19.13 -15.40 -3.53
CA LYS A 371 -19.03 -14.47 -2.41
C LYS A 371 -17.57 -14.14 -2.10
N MET A 372 -17.32 -12.92 -1.59
CA MET A 372 -15.98 -12.46 -1.19
C MET A 372 -15.31 -13.40 -0.18
N PHE A 373 -16.10 -14.05 0.68
CA PHE A 373 -15.60 -15.00 1.69
C PHE A 373 -15.94 -16.48 1.33
N GLY A 374 -16.21 -16.76 0.07
CA GLY A 374 -16.41 -18.12 -0.43
C GLY A 374 -17.39 -18.94 0.41
N THR A 375 -16.99 -20.16 0.80
CA THR A 375 -17.82 -21.08 1.58
C THR A 375 -18.15 -20.60 2.99
N ILE A 376 -17.33 -19.72 3.59
CA ILE A 376 -17.59 -19.12 4.92
C ILE A 376 -18.90 -18.33 4.89
N SER A 377 -19.24 -17.68 3.79
CA SER A 377 -20.51 -16.93 3.62
C SER A 377 -21.75 -17.82 3.73
N LYS A 378 -21.62 -19.14 3.55
CA LYS A 378 -22.74 -20.10 3.65
C LYS A 378 -23.07 -20.48 5.10
N ILE A 379 -22.20 -20.16 6.06
CA ILE A 379 -22.38 -20.50 7.47
C ILE A 379 -23.58 -19.71 8.03
N ARG A 380 -24.60 -20.40 8.57
CA ARG A 380 -25.88 -19.82 8.98
C ARG A 380 -25.73 -18.64 9.97
N VAL A 381 -24.84 -18.75 10.94
CA VAL A 381 -24.60 -17.71 11.97
C VAL A 381 -24.00 -16.44 11.35
N LEU A 382 -23.25 -16.55 10.27
CA LEU A 382 -22.58 -15.43 9.60
C LEU A 382 -23.46 -14.70 8.57
N LYS A 383 -24.55 -15.31 8.11
CA LYS A 383 -25.47 -14.70 7.15
C LYS A 383 -26.11 -13.38 7.62
N GLY A 384 -26.15 -13.14 8.95
CA GLY A 384 -26.63 -11.89 9.54
C GLY A 384 -25.69 -10.68 9.37
N TYR A 385 -24.46 -10.91 8.97
CA TYR A 385 -23.43 -9.86 8.79
C TYR A 385 -23.37 -9.42 7.33
N ASN A 386 -23.32 -8.12 7.10
CA ASN A 386 -23.20 -7.55 5.75
C ASN A 386 -21.87 -7.94 5.10
N LEU A 387 -20.79 -8.07 5.90
CA LEU A 387 -19.47 -8.45 5.42
C LEU A 387 -19.47 -9.80 4.67
N PHE A 388 -20.16 -10.80 5.19
CA PHE A 388 -20.20 -12.13 4.61
C PHE A 388 -21.21 -12.27 3.47
N ASN A 389 -22.05 -11.25 3.25
CA ASN A 389 -23.00 -11.21 2.13
C ASN A 389 -22.45 -10.54 0.87
N LEU A 390 -21.25 -9.93 0.95
CA LEU A 390 -20.62 -9.29 -0.19
C LEU A 390 -20.39 -10.27 -1.32
N ASP A 391 -20.73 -9.87 -2.54
CA ASP A 391 -20.38 -10.57 -3.76
C ASP A 391 -18.88 -10.47 -4.03
N PHE A 392 -18.34 -11.38 -4.81
CA PHE A 392 -16.90 -11.42 -5.04
C PHE A 392 -16.37 -10.10 -5.61
N ASN A 393 -17.09 -9.46 -6.52
CA ASN A 393 -16.70 -8.20 -7.13
C ASN A 393 -16.86 -6.98 -6.22
N ASP A 394 -17.57 -7.07 -5.08
CA ASP A 394 -17.66 -5.96 -4.11
C ASP A 394 -16.33 -5.62 -3.45
N GLN A 395 -15.37 -6.58 -3.43
CA GLN A 395 -14.03 -6.33 -2.88
C GLN A 395 -13.32 -5.16 -3.54
N TYR A 396 -13.54 -4.93 -4.84
CA TYR A 396 -12.91 -3.85 -5.58
C TYR A 396 -13.31 -2.48 -5.01
N SER A 397 -14.59 -2.27 -4.79
CA SER A 397 -15.10 -1.05 -4.14
C SER A 397 -14.65 -0.94 -2.69
N TYR A 398 -14.64 -2.06 -1.95
CA TYR A 398 -14.26 -2.11 -0.55
C TYR A 398 -12.80 -1.66 -0.32
N PHE A 399 -11.84 -2.22 -1.06
CA PHE A 399 -10.43 -1.87 -0.87
C PHE A 399 -10.08 -0.47 -1.37
N TYR A 400 -10.76 0.04 -2.41
CA TYR A 400 -10.65 1.44 -2.77
C TYR A 400 -11.16 2.34 -1.64
N MET A 401 -12.38 2.06 -1.10
CA MET A 401 -12.97 2.85 -0.02
C MET A 401 -12.16 2.78 1.28
N LEU A 402 -11.43 1.69 1.54
CA LEU A 402 -10.53 1.58 2.69
C LEU A 402 -9.47 2.71 2.66
N MET A 403 -8.88 2.97 1.50
CA MET A 403 -7.87 4.03 1.34
C MET A 403 -8.52 5.41 1.25
N ALA A 404 -9.65 5.55 0.58
CA ALA A 404 -10.38 6.79 0.45
C ALA A 404 -10.85 7.33 1.81
N ARG A 405 -11.39 6.45 2.68
CA ARG A 405 -11.84 6.82 4.03
C ARG A 405 -10.70 7.11 5.01
N LYS A 406 -9.49 6.61 4.74
CA LYS A 406 -8.26 6.99 5.46
C LYS A 406 -7.62 8.27 4.90
N ASN A 407 -8.17 8.85 3.85
CA ASN A 407 -7.60 9.99 3.11
C ASN A 407 -6.21 9.69 2.53
N LEU A 408 -5.99 8.44 2.05
CA LEU A 408 -4.71 7.94 1.53
C LEU A 408 -4.79 7.51 0.05
N ASP A 409 -5.98 7.56 -0.59
CA ASP A 409 -6.12 7.32 -2.03
C ASP A 409 -5.43 8.42 -2.85
N GLN A 410 -5.05 8.09 -4.08
CA GLN A 410 -4.33 8.99 -5.00
C GLN A 410 -5.08 9.05 -6.34
N PRO A 411 -4.90 10.11 -7.16
CA PRO A 411 -5.41 10.17 -8.51
C PRO A 411 -4.93 8.97 -9.35
N LEU A 412 -5.76 8.48 -10.26
CA LEU A 412 -5.39 7.39 -11.16
C LEU A 412 -4.41 7.86 -12.26
N GLY A 413 -4.54 9.12 -12.70
CA GLY A 413 -3.67 9.74 -13.69
C GLY A 413 -2.27 10.10 -13.17
N ASP A 414 -2.02 9.95 -11.85
CA ASP A 414 -0.67 10.16 -11.31
C ASP A 414 0.28 9.05 -11.80
N PRO A 415 1.55 9.38 -12.14
CA PRO A 415 2.52 8.38 -12.55
C PRO A 415 2.72 7.29 -11.48
N LYS A 416 2.79 6.04 -11.91
CA LYS A 416 2.85 4.84 -11.06
C LYS A 416 3.85 4.92 -9.90
N HIS A 417 5.04 5.50 -10.16
CA HIS A 417 6.12 5.59 -9.17
C HIS A 417 5.82 6.53 -7.99
N THR A 418 4.81 7.41 -8.10
CA THR A 418 4.36 8.30 -7.01
C THR A 418 3.43 7.62 -6.02
N SER A 419 2.87 6.48 -6.40
CA SER A 419 1.90 5.75 -5.60
C SER A 419 2.54 5.08 -4.38
N ILE A 420 1.83 5.11 -3.25
CA ILE A 420 2.16 4.26 -2.10
C ILE A 420 1.87 2.81 -2.43
N LYS A 421 2.58 1.88 -1.80
CA LYS A 421 2.56 0.45 -2.14
C LYS A 421 1.15 -0.15 -2.23
N PHE A 422 0.30 0.12 -1.24
CA PHE A 422 -1.06 -0.43 -1.23
C PHE A 422 -1.93 0.13 -2.38
N ASN A 423 -1.78 1.41 -2.72
CA ASN A 423 -2.47 1.99 -3.87
C ASN A 423 -1.95 1.38 -5.17
N GLU A 424 -0.63 1.32 -5.34
CA GLU A 424 0.01 0.78 -6.54
C GLU A 424 -0.42 -0.66 -6.81
N GLN A 425 -0.46 -1.52 -5.79
CA GLN A 425 -0.74 -2.94 -5.96
C GLN A 425 -2.22 -3.29 -5.92
N ILE A 426 -3.06 -2.50 -5.23
CA ILE A 426 -4.44 -2.88 -4.93
C ILE A 426 -5.41 -1.73 -5.19
N ALA A 427 -5.41 -0.67 -4.37
CA ALA A 427 -6.53 0.25 -4.33
C ALA A 427 -6.71 1.09 -5.60
N SER A 428 -5.61 1.57 -6.23
CA SER A 428 -5.69 2.31 -7.50
C SER A 428 -6.06 1.39 -8.66
N LYS A 429 -5.52 0.16 -8.71
CA LYS A 429 -5.91 -0.84 -9.72
C LYS A 429 -7.40 -1.14 -9.67
N TYR A 430 -7.90 -1.41 -8.46
CA TYR A 430 -9.32 -1.70 -8.25
C TYR A 430 -10.21 -0.52 -8.61
N ARG A 431 -9.80 0.70 -8.21
CA ARG A 431 -10.50 1.92 -8.61
C ARG A 431 -10.52 2.11 -10.13
N ALA A 432 -9.43 1.81 -10.83
CA ALA A 432 -9.37 1.91 -12.29
C ALA A 432 -10.39 1.00 -12.97
N GLY A 433 -10.45 -0.29 -12.60
CA GLY A 433 -11.46 -1.22 -13.12
C GLY A 433 -12.89 -0.84 -12.80
N LEU A 434 -13.15 -0.41 -11.54
CA LEU A 434 -14.47 0.13 -11.14
C LEU A 434 -14.87 1.34 -11.98
N SER A 435 -13.89 2.18 -12.35
CA SER A 435 -14.15 3.37 -13.17
C SER A 435 -14.61 2.99 -14.57
N PHE A 436 -13.98 1.99 -15.20
CA PHE A 436 -14.44 1.44 -16.49
C PHE A 436 -15.85 0.82 -16.38
N LYS A 437 -16.12 0.06 -15.32
CA LYS A 437 -17.46 -0.50 -15.07
C LYS A 437 -18.51 0.58 -14.85
N TYR A 438 -18.17 1.62 -14.09
CA TYR A 438 -19.04 2.79 -13.90
C TYR A 438 -19.36 3.47 -15.25
N LEU A 439 -18.33 3.74 -16.06
CA LEU A 439 -18.51 4.35 -17.38
C LEU A 439 -19.39 3.48 -18.30
N ASN A 440 -19.14 2.17 -18.33
CA ASN A 440 -19.91 1.21 -19.13
C ASN A 440 -21.38 1.16 -18.71
N ASN A 441 -21.68 1.13 -17.40
CA ASN A 441 -23.04 1.13 -16.87
C ASN A 441 -23.81 2.42 -17.21
N TYR A 442 -23.10 3.56 -17.25
CA TYR A 442 -23.69 4.85 -17.63
C TYR A 442 -23.93 4.95 -19.13
N LEU A 443 -22.97 4.55 -19.96
CA LEU A 443 -23.06 4.67 -21.42
C LEU A 443 -24.01 3.65 -22.04
N LYS A 444 -24.02 2.41 -21.51
CA LYS A 444 -24.74 1.25 -22.09
C LYS A 444 -24.22 0.89 -23.51
N GLU A 445 -24.94 0.07 -24.27
CA GLU A 445 -24.69 -0.28 -25.68
C GLU A 445 -23.30 -0.86 -25.98
N ALA A 446 -22.64 -1.46 -24.95
CA ALA A 446 -21.28 -2.01 -25.05
C ALA A 446 -20.24 -0.99 -25.55
N THR A 447 -20.44 0.31 -25.26
CA THR A 447 -19.56 1.38 -25.73
C THR A 447 -18.13 1.20 -25.22
N VAL A 448 -17.95 0.86 -23.93
CA VAL A 448 -16.63 0.65 -23.33
C VAL A 448 -15.94 -0.58 -23.90
N PRO A 449 -16.56 -1.78 -24.00
CA PRO A 449 -15.97 -2.93 -24.68
C PRO A 449 -15.56 -2.65 -26.12
N LYS A 450 -16.42 -2.02 -26.93
CA LYS A 450 -16.08 -1.61 -28.32
C LYS A 450 -14.87 -0.68 -28.36
N SER A 451 -14.78 0.26 -27.43
CA SER A 451 -13.66 1.20 -27.35
C SER A 451 -12.37 0.52 -26.94
N ILE A 452 -12.41 -0.48 -26.04
CA ILE A 452 -11.24 -1.29 -25.65
C ILE A 452 -10.73 -2.06 -26.86
N LEU A 453 -11.61 -2.73 -27.63
CA LEU A 453 -11.23 -3.46 -28.84
C LEU A 453 -10.60 -2.53 -29.90
N ALA A 454 -11.23 -1.37 -30.16
CA ALA A 454 -10.70 -0.39 -31.10
C ALA A 454 -9.34 0.18 -30.66
N PHE A 455 -9.19 0.42 -29.34
CA PHE A 455 -7.92 0.89 -28.79
C PHE A 455 -6.84 -0.20 -28.86
N TYR A 456 -7.19 -1.45 -28.60
CA TYR A 456 -6.29 -2.58 -28.76
C TYR A 456 -5.80 -2.73 -30.21
N ASP A 457 -6.69 -2.63 -31.17
CA ASP A 457 -6.35 -2.65 -32.60
C ASP A 457 -5.42 -1.49 -33.01
N LEU A 458 -5.64 -0.30 -32.46
CA LEU A 458 -4.76 0.85 -32.70
C LEU A 458 -3.34 0.58 -32.17
N ASN A 459 -3.23 -0.05 -31.00
CA ASN A 459 -1.95 -0.45 -30.40
C ASN A 459 -1.16 -1.47 -31.26
N GLN A 460 -1.81 -2.25 -32.13
CA GLN A 460 -1.10 -3.14 -33.05
C GLN A 460 -0.41 -2.37 -34.20
N ARG A 461 -0.84 -1.13 -34.46
CA ARG A 461 -0.40 -0.33 -35.63
C ARG A 461 0.57 0.79 -35.29
N LYS A 462 0.41 1.40 -34.08
CA LYS A 462 1.25 2.53 -33.67
C LYS A 462 1.50 2.53 -32.17
N GLN A 463 2.48 3.29 -31.73
CA GLN A 463 2.64 3.67 -30.35
C GLN A 463 1.48 4.58 -29.92
N THR A 464 0.86 4.32 -28.75
CA THR A 464 -0.34 5.01 -28.26
C THR A 464 -0.08 5.69 -26.91
N ASN A 465 -0.99 6.55 -26.51
CA ASN A 465 -1.06 7.21 -25.20
C ASN A 465 -2.50 7.28 -24.68
N ASP A 466 -2.70 7.92 -23.54
CA ASP A 466 -4.03 8.13 -22.95
C ASP A 466 -4.97 8.96 -23.83
N ASP A 467 -4.47 9.96 -24.58
CA ASP A 467 -5.28 10.79 -25.51
C ASP A 467 -5.92 9.95 -26.62
N ASP A 468 -5.24 8.91 -27.10
CA ASP A 468 -5.78 7.98 -28.10
C ASP A 468 -7.02 7.25 -27.56
N LEU A 469 -6.95 6.72 -26.32
CA LEU A 469 -8.10 6.06 -25.68
C LEU A 469 -9.24 7.05 -25.41
N ILE A 470 -8.90 8.26 -24.94
CA ILE A 470 -9.87 9.33 -24.69
C ILE A 470 -10.65 9.67 -25.99
N SER A 471 -9.92 9.82 -27.09
CA SER A 471 -10.49 10.12 -28.41
C SER A 471 -11.42 9.01 -28.90
N ILE A 472 -11.02 7.74 -28.75
CA ILE A 472 -11.82 6.57 -29.13
C ILE A 472 -13.09 6.50 -28.25
N LEU A 473 -12.99 6.69 -26.95
CA LEU A 473 -14.14 6.68 -26.05
C LEU A 473 -15.14 7.80 -26.41
N LYS A 474 -14.64 9.02 -26.68
CA LYS A 474 -15.47 10.16 -27.07
C LYS A 474 -16.14 9.97 -28.43
N SER A 475 -15.47 9.35 -29.39
CA SER A 475 -16.04 9.09 -30.73
C SER A 475 -17.15 8.02 -30.72
N ASN A 476 -17.12 7.10 -29.74
CA ASN A 476 -18.10 6.03 -29.63
C ASN A 476 -19.36 6.41 -28.81
N THR A 477 -19.51 7.67 -28.39
CA THR A 477 -20.67 8.13 -27.62
C THR A 477 -21.01 9.56 -27.96
N THR A 478 -22.32 9.90 -27.91
CA THR A 478 -22.83 11.27 -27.98
C THR A 478 -22.93 11.94 -26.60
N LYS A 479 -22.77 11.19 -25.50
CA LYS A 479 -22.82 11.72 -24.15
C LYS A 479 -21.51 12.40 -23.77
N ASN A 480 -21.61 13.47 -22.99
CA ASN A 480 -20.43 14.08 -22.40
C ASN A 480 -19.83 13.16 -21.33
N ILE A 481 -18.57 12.80 -21.51
CA ILE A 481 -17.78 11.96 -20.58
C ILE A 481 -16.54 12.67 -20.02
N ASP A 482 -16.42 14.00 -20.14
CA ASP A 482 -15.30 14.77 -19.58
C ASP A 482 -15.15 14.59 -18.09
N TRP A 483 -16.27 14.44 -17.37
CA TRP A 483 -16.31 14.14 -15.94
C TRP A 483 -15.52 12.89 -15.58
N PHE A 484 -15.47 11.89 -16.47
CA PHE A 484 -14.75 10.66 -16.24
C PHE A 484 -13.24 10.94 -16.12
N PHE A 485 -12.69 11.72 -17.05
CA PHE A 485 -11.26 12.05 -17.04
C PHE A 485 -10.92 13.08 -15.97
N GLU A 486 -11.67 14.18 -15.87
CA GLU A 486 -11.38 15.28 -14.94
C GLU A 486 -11.60 14.89 -13.47
N THR A 487 -12.68 14.17 -13.17
CA THR A 487 -13.06 13.87 -11.79
C THR A 487 -12.60 12.50 -11.35
N ILE A 488 -12.81 11.45 -12.16
CA ILE A 488 -12.56 10.07 -11.74
C ILE A 488 -11.08 9.72 -11.93
N ILE A 489 -10.47 10.06 -13.07
CA ILE A 489 -9.08 9.69 -13.38
C ILE A 489 -8.11 10.69 -12.73
N ASN A 490 -8.26 12.00 -13.02
CA ASN A 490 -7.26 13.01 -12.69
C ASN A 490 -7.46 13.68 -11.33
N SER A 491 -8.42 13.22 -10.52
CA SER A 491 -8.60 13.75 -9.18
C SER A 491 -8.83 12.67 -8.12
N ARG A 492 -8.67 13.06 -6.87
CA ARG A 492 -8.99 12.23 -5.70
C ARG A 492 -10.28 12.68 -4.99
N LYS A 493 -11.14 13.39 -5.68
CA LYS A 493 -12.41 13.86 -5.13
C LYS A 493 -13.31 12.66 -4.82
N LEU A 494 -13.92 12.68 -3.62
CA LEU A 494 -14.88 11.65 -3.22
C LEU A 494 -16.26 12.02 -3.74
N LEU A 495 -17.03 11.01 -4.11
CA LEU A 495 -18.43 11.20 -4.47
C LEU A 495 -19.29 11.03 -3.20
N ASP A 496 -20.20 11.98 -2.93
CA ASP A 496 -21.15 11.92 -1.82
C ASP A 496 -22.41 12.73 -2.21
N PHE A 497 -23.49 12.03 -2.42
CA PHE A 497 -24.79 12.61 -2.76
C PHE A 497 -25.75 12.48 -1.57
N LYS A 498 -26.71 13.38 -1.49
CA LYS A 498 -27.78 13.32 -0.51
C LYS A 498 -29.10 13.64 -1.20
N ILE A 499 -30.03 12.72 -1.10
CA ILE A 499 -31.39 12.89 -1.66
C ILE A 499 -32.31 13.54 -0.62
N TYR A 500 -33.12 14.49 -1.07
CA TYR A 500 -34.19 15.13 -0.30
C TYR A 500 -35.52 14.93 -1.04
N LEU A 501 -36.53 14.51 -0.31
CA LEU A 501 -37.90 14.42 -0.84
C LEU A 501 -38.56 15.81 -0.77
N VAL A 502 -39.02 16.35 -1.90
CA VAL A 502 -39.71 17.64 -1.99
C VAL A 502 -41.21 17.41 -1.88
N SER A 503 -41.76 16.55 -2.74
CA SER A 503 -43.16 16.16 -2.68
C SER A 503 -43.37 14.78 -3.27
N LYS A 504 -44.48 14.12 -2.91
CA LYS A 504 -44.86 12.80 -3.40
C LYS A 504 -46.39 12.74 -3.61
N THR A 505 -46.77 12.18 -4.76
CA THR A 505 -48.15 11.85 -5.06
C THR A 505 -48.29 10.35 -5.34
N LYS A 506 -49.45 9.89 -5.75
CA LYS A 506 -49.63 8.51 -6.21
C LYS A 506 -48.85 8.24 -7.49
N ASP A 507 -48.74 9.24 -8.37
CA ASP A 507 -48.24 9.08 -9.76
C ASP A 507 -46.85 9.68 -9.95
N SER A 508 -46.41 10.63 -9.10
CA SER A 508 -45.13 11.33 -9.28
C SER A 508 -44.38 11.55 -7.98
N ILE A 509 -43.06 11.70 -8.12
CA ILE A 509 -42.14 12.01 -7.04
C ILE A 509 -41.30 13.22 -7.46
N ARG A 510 -41.26 14.24 -6.61
CA ARG A 510 -40.37 15.39 -6.75
C ARG A 510 -39.30 15.32 -5.64
N PHE A 511 -38.03 15.32 -6.02
CA PHE A 511 -36.92 15.27 -5.10
C PHE A 511 -35.76 16.14 -5.57
N SER A 512 -34.92 16.55 -4.66
CA SER A 512 -33.63 17.19 -4.98
C SER A 512 -32.46 16.31 -4.57
N ILE A 513 -31.36 16.47 -5.29
CA ILE A 513 -30.08 15.80 -4.96
C ILE A 513 -29.04 16.86 -4.64
N LYS A 514 -28.56 16.87 -3.43
CA LYS A 514 -27.42 17.70 -3.02
C LYS A 514 -26.13 16.96 -3.31
N ASN A 515 -25.33 17.52 -4.20
CA ASN A 515 -23.96 17.07 -4.43
C ASN A 515 -23.05 17.73 -3.40
N LYS A 516 -22.52 16.94 -2.46
CA LYS A 516 -21.67 17.45 -1.37
C LYS A 516 -20.21 17.67 -1.79
N THR A 517 -19.79 17.09 -2.91
CA THR A 517 -18.38 17.09 -3.34
C THR A 517 -18.08 18.06 -4.48
N ASN A 518 -19.09 18.80 -4.93
CA ASN A 518 -18.97 19.85 -5.96
C ASN A 518 -18.31 19.36 -7.27
N VAL A 519 -18.68 18.17 -7.72
CA VAL A 519 -18.22 17.58 -8.99
C VAL A 519 -19.42 17.26 -9.87
N PHE A 520 -19.24 17.40 -11.20
CA PHE A 520 -20.24 16.90 -12.13
C PHE A 520 -19.99 15.42 -12.39
N VAL A 521 -20.95 14.55 -12.08
CA VAL A 521 -20.92 13.12 -12.43
C VAL A 521 -22.35 12.57 -12.50
N PRO A 522 -22.65 11.59 -13.35
CA PRO A 522 -23.95 10.93 -13.37
C PRO A 522 -24.09 9.96 -12.20
N VAL A 523 -25.30 9.80 -11.69
CA VAL A 523 -25.65 8.82 -10.66
C VAL A 523 -26.97 8.12 -10.98
N PRO A 524 -27.07 6.78 -10.79
CA PRO A 524 -28.32 6.08 -11.04
C PRO A 524 -29.28 6.22 -9.85
N ILE A 525 -30.54 6.45 -10.14
CA ILE A 525 -31.65 6.40 -9.16
C ILE A 525 -32.53 5.19 -9.45
N TYR A 526 -32.98 4.55 -8.39
CA TYR A 526 -33.81 3.37 -8.41
C TYR A 526 -35.10 3.62 -7.62
N GLY A 527 -36.26 3.19 -8.15
CA GLY A 527 -37.45 3.00 -7.38
C GLY A 527 -37.60 1.53 -6.99
N THR A 528 -37.92 1.26 -5.71
CA THR A 528 -38.08 -0.12 -5.24
C THR A 528 -39.43 -0.32 -4.56
N LYS A 529 -40.01 -1.53 -4.73
CA LYS A 529 -41.23 -2.00 -4.06
C LYS A 529 -40.96 -3.38 -3.48
N LYS A 530 -41.13 -3.55 -2.17
CA LYS A 530 -40.82 -4.79 -1.43
C LYS A 530 -39.43 -5.36 -1.75
N GLY A 531 -38.45 -4.48 -2.00
CA GLY A 531 -37.06 -4.87 -2.37
C GLY A 531 -36.82 -5.06 -3.87
N ALA A 532 -37.82 -5.27 -4.69
CA ALA A 532 -37.65 -5.38 -6.15
C ALA A 532 -37.55 -3.98 -6.80
N VAL A 533 -36.72 -3.83 -7.81
CA VAL A 533 -36.56 -2.62 -8.62
C VAL A 533 -37.75 -2.50 -9.56
N VAL A 534 -38.48 -1.38 -9.51
CA VAL A 534 -39.60 -1.05 -10.40
C VAL A 534 -39.20 -0.09 -11.51
N PHE A 535 -38.25 0.79 -11.26
CA PHE A 535 -37.63 1.61 -12.29
C PHE A 535 -36.16 1.92 -11.96
N SER A 536 -35.37 2.25 -12.99
CA SER A 536 -34.04 2.78 -12.87
C SER A 536 -33.77 3.87 -13.92
N LYS A 537 -33.06 4.95 -13.53
CA LYS A 537 -32.72 6.04 -14.41
C LYS A 537 -31.39 6.66 -14.01
N TRP A 538 -30.54 6.99 -14.99
CA TRP A 538 -29.36 7.78 -14.77
C TRP A 538 -29.69 9.26 -14.75
N LEU A 539 -29.12 10.00 -13.81
CA LEU A 539 -29.30 11.44 -13.63
C LEU A 539 -27.94 12.11 -13.66
N ASP A 540 -27.82 13.15 -14.47
CA ASP A 540 -26.66 14.02 -14.51
C ASP A 540 -26.76 15.03 -13.37
N ILE A 541 -25.84 14.99 -12.41
CA ILE A 541 -25.86 15.84 -11.22
C ILE A 541 -24.90 17.01 -11.42
N PRO A 542 -25.44 18.25 -11.57
CA PRO A 542 -24.60 19.40 -11.75
C PRO A 542 -23.79 19.77 -10.49
N LYS A 543 -22.75 20.57 -10.69
CA LYS A 543 -21.95 21.14 -9.60
C LYS A 543 -22.83 22.12 -8.81
N LYS A 544 -22.85 22.04 -7.49
CA LYS A 544 -23.42 23.04 -6.54
C LYS A 544 -24.95 23.31 -6.56
N THR A 545 -25.77 22.66 -7.32
CA THR A 545 -27.22 23.02 -7.35
C THR A 545 -28.07 21.96 -6.68
N ASP A 546 -29.07 22.39 -5.89
CA ASP A 546 -30.20 21.57 -5.46
C ASP A 546 -31.21 21.44 -6.62
N THR A 547 -30.80 20.72 -7.68
CA THR A 547 -31.68 20.51 -8.83
C THR A 547 -32.88 19.65 -8.41
N ILE A 548 -34.07 20.12 -8.72
CA ILE A 548 -35.31 19.38 -8.47
C ILE A 548 -35.62 18.51 -9.67
N TYR A 549 -35.72 17.22 -9.42
CA TYR A 549 -36.13 16.22 -10.41
C TYR A 549 -37.59 15.83 -10.17
N SER A 550 -38.30 15.60 -11.25
CA SER A 550 -39.66 15.04 -11.23
C SER A 550 -39.68 13.77 -12.06
N ILE A 551 -40.09 12.67 -11.46
CA ILE A 551 -40.17 11.36 -12.14
C ILE A 551 -41.47 10.66 -11.80
N PRO A 552 -41.99 9.78 -12.68
CA PRO A 552 -43.12 8.88 -12.37
C PRO A 552 -42.77 8.02 -11.15
N ARG A 553 -43.77 7.75 -10.31
CA ARG A 553 -43.61 6.94 -9.08
C ARG A 553 -43.58 5.44 -9.37
N GLU A 554 -44.29 4.98 -10.37
CA GLU A 554 -44.39 3.56 -10.76
C GLU A 554 -44.62 2.61 -9.56
N ASN A 555 -45.49 3.04 -8.63
CA ASN A 555 -45.80 2.33 -7.38
C ASN A 555 -44.59 2.09 -6.46
N ALA A 556 -43.49 2.80 -6.62
CA ALA A 556 -42.34 2.69 -5.75
C ALA A 556 -42.67 3.04 -4.28
N GLU A 557 -42.14 2.29 -3.35
CA GLU A 557 -42.23 2.51 -1.91
C GLU A 557 -41.00 3.24 -1.35
N LYS A 558 -39.91 3.17 -2.09
CA LYS A 558 -38.62 3.76 -1.72
C LYS A 558 -37.88 4.21 -2.98
N ILE A 559 -37.20 5.34 -2.90
CA ILE A 559 -36.19 5.78 -3.89
C ILE A 559 -34.78 5.68 -3.30
N ILE A 560 -33.85 5.23 -4.13
CA ILE A 560 -32.46 4.96 -3.72
C ILE A 560 -31.52 5.42 -4.82
N LEU A 561 -30.55 6.25 -4.49
CA LEU A 561 -29.40 6.52 -5.36
C LEU A 561 -28.37 5.41 -5.22
N ASN A 562 -27.79 5.01 -6.34
CA ASN A 562 -26.65 4.07 -6.38
C ASN A 562 -26.90 2.75 -5.63
N LEU A 563 -28.05 2.13 -5.89
CA LEU A 563 -28.50 0.90 -5.19
C LEU A 563 -27.48 -0.24 -5.31
N ASN A 564 -26.92 -0.45 -6.52
CA ASN A 564 -26.02 -1.57 -6.83
C ASN A 564 -24.53 -1.19 -6.72
N ASN A 565 -24.21 -0.08 -6.04
CA ASN A 565 -22.82 0.38 -5.88
C ASN A 565 -22.07 0.65 -7.21
N GLU A 566 -22.78 1.04 -8.29
CA GLU A 566 -22.19 1.36 -9.59
C GLU A 566 -21.23 2.55 -9.49
N VAL A 567 -21.50 3.45 -8.54
CA VAL A 567 -20.68 4.63 -8.26
C VAL A 567 -19.95 4.41 -6.93
N PRO A 568 -18.63 4.47 -6.87
CA PRO A 568 -17.89 4.33 -5.62
C PRO A 568 -18.07 5.57 -4.73
N GLU A 569 -19.09 5.54 -3.89
CA GLU A 569 -19.59 6.66 -3.09
C GLU A 569 -19.18 6.56 -1.61
N PHE A 570 -18.85 7.71 -0.99
CA PHE A 570 -18.36 7.76 0.38
C PHE A 570 -19.43 7.41 1.42
N ASN A 571 -20.69 7.84 1.20
CA ASN A 571 -21.73 7.70 2.20
C ASN A 571 -23.08 7.30 1.57
N LEU A 572 -23.42 6.03 1.66
CA LEU A 572 -24.68 5.48 1.15
C LEU A 572 -25.87 5.71 2.08
N ARG A 573 -25.67 6.16 3.32
CA ARG A 573 -26.74 6.33 4.32
C ARG A 573 -27.68 7.49 3.99
N ASN A 574 -27.24 8.46 3.21
CA ASN A 574 -28.01 9.64 2.79
C ASN A 574 -28.68 9.49 1.41
N ASN A 575 -28.49 8.34 0.74
CA ASN A 575 -28.89 8.06 -0.64
C ASN A 575 -30.34 7.59 -0.81
N TRP A 576 -31.12 7.43 0.25
CA TRP A 576 -32.43 6.84 0.12
C TRP A 576 -33.51 7.57 0.91
N ARG A 577 -34.77 7.45 0.43
CA ARG A 577 -35.98 7.98 1.08
C ARG A 577 -37.13 7.00 0.92
N LYS A 578 -37.89 6.79 2.01
CA LYS A 578 -39.20 6.11 1.96
C LYS A 578 -40.24 7.05 1.40
N LEU A 579 -41.07 6.52 0.54
CA LEU A 579 -42.22 7.23 -0.04
C LEU A 579 -43.49 6.99 0.76
N ASN A 580 -43.53 5.97 1.59
CA ASN A 580 -44.62 5.67 2.49
C ASN A 580 -44.28 6.14 3.93
N GLY A 581 -45.29 6.54 4.68
CA GLY A 581 -45.13 6.97 6.08
C GLY A 581 -44.67 8.43 6.26
N PHE A 582 -44.62 8.84 7.52
CA PHE A 582 -44.29 10.23 7.90
C PHE A 582 -42.77 10.50 7.91
N PHE A 583 -41.98 9.51 8.38
CA PHE A 583 -40.53 9.66 8.46
C PHE A 583 -39.83 9.06 7.26
N PRO A 584 -39.35 9.88 6.27
CA PRO A 584 -38.80 9.38 5.01
C PRO A 584 -37.43 8.70 5.17
N ASN A 585 -36.76 8.88 6.30
CA ASN A 585 -35.40 8.34 6.53
C ASN A 585 -35.25 7.74 7.93
N ASN A 586 -36.25 7.00 8.39
CA ASN A 586 -36.17 6.30 9.68
C ASN A 586 -35.29 5.06 9.53
N ARG A 587 -34.21 5.01 10.31
CA ARG A 587 -33.27 3.88 10.42
C ARG A 587 -33.43 3.25 11.81
N PRO A 588 -34.02 2.06 11.91
CA PRO A 588 -34.11 1.35 13.17
C PRO A 588 -32.74 0.98 13.73
N LEU A 589 -32.68 0.76 15.04
CA LEU A 589 -31.49 0.24 15.70
C LEU A 589 -31.25 -1.22 15.28
N LYS A 590 -29.98 -1.59 15.06
CA LYS A 590 -29.53 -2.96 14.79
C LYS A 590 -28.32 -3.26 15.65
N PHE A 591 -28.48 -4.20 16.58
CA PHE A 591 -27.37 -4.69 17.39
C PHE A 591 -26.63 -5.79 16.64
N VAL A 592 -25.31 -5.68 16.54
CA VAL A 592 -24.45 -6.64 15.82
C VAL A 592 -23.28 -7.03 16.71
N PHE A 593 -23.04 -8.31 16.85
CA PHE A 593 -21.91 -8.85 17.62
C PHE A 593 -20.58 -8.63 16.87
N LEU A 594 -19.52 -8.28 17.59
CA LEU A 594 -18.17 -7.98 17.07
C LEU A 594 -18.15 -6.77 16.11
N LYS A 595 -17.79 -7.00 14.86
CA LYS A 595 -17.65 -5.98 13.80
C LYS A 595 -18.35 -6.39 12.53
N ASP A 596 -18.86 -5.40 11.79
CA ASP A 596 -19.47 -5.60 10.49
C ASP A 596 -19.17 -4.40 9.56
N LEU A 597 -19.58 -4.51 8.31
CA LEU A 597 -19.66 -3.38 7.39
C LEU A 597 -20.83 -2.45 7.76
N GLU A 598 -20.71 -1.20 7.31
CA GLU A 598 -21.80 -0.23 7.51
C GLU A 598 -23.04 -0.62 6.72
N ASP A 599 -24.17 -0.73 7.44
CA ASP A 599 -25.49 -0.93 6.84
C ASP A 599 -26.13 0.46 6.61
N PRO A 600 -26.41 0.85 5.35
CA PRO A 600 -27.00 2.16 5.06
C PRO A 600 -28.42 2.33 5.57
N TYR A 601 -29.12 1.24 5.90
CA TYR A 601 -30.53 1.24 6.28
C TYR A 601 -30.79 1.18 7.79
N TYR A 602 -29.73 0.94 8.60
CA TYR A 602 -29.83 0.78 10.04
C TYR A 602 -28.86 1.70 10.80
N ASN A 603 -29.22 2.04 12.03
CA ASN A 603 -28.30 2.60 13.02
C ASN A 603 -27.67 1.43 13.76
N GLN A 604 -26.50 0.99 13.31
CA GLN A 604 -25.79 -0.15 13.91
C GLN A 604 -25.10 0.23 15.21
N VAL A 605 -25.35 -0.56 16.24
CA VAL A 605 -24.61 -0.59 17.49
C VAL A 605 -23.92 -1.93 17.58
N LEU A 606 -22.60 -1.91 17.48
CA LEU A 606 -21.77 -3.10 17.57
C LEU A 606 -21.44 -3.36 19.03
N TYR A 607 -21.45 -4.62 19.47
CA TYR A 607 -21.18 -4.96 20.84
C TYR A 607 -20.25 -6.14 21.00
N THR A 608 -19.46 -6.13 22.09
CA THR A 608 -18.57 -7.23 22.47
C THR A 608 -18.55 -7.35 23.99
N PRO A 609 -18.44 -8.56 24.56
CA PRO A 609 -18.09 -8.70 25.95
C PRO A 609 -16.77 -8.01 26.25
N VAL A 610 -16.63 -7.41 27.40
CA VAL A 610 -15.40 -6.84 27.93
C VAL A 610 -15.19 -7.32 29.36
N LEU A 611 -13.94 -7.57 29.72
CA LEU A 611 -13.54 -7.90 31.07
C LEU A 611 -12.47 -6.92 31.52
N GLY A 612 -12.77 -6.11 32.51
CA GLY A 612 -11.82 -5.23 33.18
C GLY A 612 -11.25 -5.89 34.41
N PHE A 613 -10.09 -5.45 34.82
CA PHE A 613 -9.50 -5.83 36.11
C PHE A 613 -8.62 -4.70 36.64
N ASN A 614 -8.84 -4.33 37.87
CA ASN A 614 -7.87 -3.65 38.73
C ASN A 614 -7.97 -4.18 40.15
N VAL A 615 -7.00 -3.88 40.99
CA VAL A 615 -6.92 -4.47 42.38
C VAL A 615 -8.11 -4.07 43.26
N TYR A 616 -8.69 -2.92 43.01
CA TYR A 616 -9.78 -2.38 43.84
C TYR A 616 -11.15 -2.77 43.31
N ASP A 617 -11.37 -2.67 42.01
CA ASP A 617 -12.61 -3.11 41.34
C ASP A 617 -12.72 -4.64 41.27
N GLY A 618 -11.57 -5.37 41.31
CA GLY A 618 -11.51 -6.78 41.00
C GLY A 618 -11.86 -7.06 39.54
N PHE A 619 -12.36 -8.26 39.26
CA PHE A 619 -12.92 -8.58 37.94
C PHE A 619 -14.19 -7.76 37.73
N SER A 620 -14.23 -7.12 36.58
CA SER A 620 -15.32 -6.22 36.17
C SER A 620 -15.84 -6.65 34.80
N PRO A 621 -16.79 -7.63 34.75
CA PRO A 621 -17.45 -7.98 33.49
C PRO A 621 -18.32 -6.81 33.01
N GLY A 622 -18.41 -6.69 31.67
CA GLY A 622 -19.18 -5.63 31.03
C GLY A 622 -19.48 -5.90 29.58
N ILE A 623 -20.09 -4.93 28.94
CA ILE A 623 -20.38 -4.96 27.50
C ILE A 623 -19.85 -3.66 26.89
N ARG A 624 -19.02 -3.80 25.86
CA ARG A 624 -18.57 -2.68 25.06
C ARG A 624 -19.53 -2.43 23.92
N PHE A 625 -20.04 -1.22 23.81
CA PHE A 625 -20.87 -0.74 22.72
C PHE A 625 -20.11 0.26 21.88
N HIS A 626 -20.13 0.09 20.56
CA HIS A 626 -19.48 1.01 19.64
C HIS A 626 -20.13 1.03 18.27
N ASN A 627 -19.79 2.04 17.44
CA ASN A 627 -20.19 2.11 16.03
C ASN A 627 -19.01 2.01 15.05
N LYS A 628 -17.86 1.50 15.51
CA LYS A 628 -16.63 1.35 14.72
C LYS A 628 -16.77 0.17 13.75
N THR A 629 -17.26 0.42 12.56
CA THR A 629 -17.31 -0.56 11.46
C THR A 629 -15.92 -0.84 10.90
N ILE A 630 -15.82 -1.74 9.93
CA ILE A 630 -14.54 -2.10 9.33
C ILE A 630 -13.94 -0.91 8.56
N LEU A 631 -14.77 -0.17 7.82
CA LEU A 631 -14.36 1.09 7.20
C LEU A 631 -14.50 2.27 8.17
N ASN A 632 -13.54 3.19 8.13
CA ASN A 632 -13.55 4.37 9.01
C ASN A 632 -14.79 5.24 8.78
N LYS A 633 -15.35 5.75 9.92
CA LYS A 633 -16.46 6.69 9.94
C LYS A 633 -16.01 8.07 10.42
N PRO A 634 -16.66 9.15 9.95
CA PRO A 634 -16.38 10.50 10.46
C PRO A 634 -16.67 10.65 11.96
N PHE A 635 -17.74 10.03 12.44
CA PHE A 635 -18.10 10.01 13.86
C PHE A 635 -18.06 8.60 14.41
N THR A 636 -17.38 8.43 15.54
CA THR A 636 -17.34 7.16 16.27
C THR A 636 -17.56 7.38 17.77
N PHE A 637 -18.28 6.45 18.39
CA PHE A 637 -18.37 6.30 19.84
C PHE A 637 -17.91 4.90 20.26
N ASP A 638 -17.48 4.77 21.52
CA ASP A 638 -17.00 3.53 22.12
C ASP A 638 -17.21 3.62 23.63
N MET A 639 -18.10 2.83 24.17
CA MET A 639 -18.51 2.88 25.57
C MET A 639 -18.40 1.47 26.16
N SER A 640 -17.76 1.35 27.31
CA SER A 640 -17.53 0.07 28.00
C SER A 640 -18.03 0.18 29.46
N PRO A 641 -19.35 0.16 29.69
CA PRO A 641 -19.88 0.00 31.03
C PRO A 641 -19.54 -1.39 31.57
N MET A 642 -19.04 -1.43 32.80
CA MET A 642 -18.63 -2.63 33.53
C MET A 642 -19.22 -2.62 34.95
N TYR A 643 -19.38 -3.79 35.53
CA TYR A 643 -19.79 -3.93 36.94
C TYR A 643 -18.64 -4.56 37.74
N SER A 644 -18.11 -3.81 38.67
CA SER A 644 -17.07 -4.24 39.61
C SER A 644 -17.60 -5.28 40.58
N LEU A 645 -17.09 -6.51 40.52
CA LEU A 645 -17.51 -7.58 41.41
C LEU A 645 -17.03 -7.37 42.86
N LYS A 646 -15.88 -6.71 43.04
CA LYS A 646 -15.30 -6.47 44.37
C LYS A 646 -15.89 -5.23 45.03
N ALA A 647 -15.96 -4.11 44.29
CA ALA A 647 -16.52 -2.87 44.79
C ALA A 647 -18.07 -2.81 44.72
N LYS A 648 -18.74 -3.78 44.05
CA LYS A 648 -20.20 -3.90 43.91
C LYS A 648 -20.85 -2.64 43.29
N THR A 649 -20.18 -1.98 42.39
CA THR A 649 -20.66 -0.75 41.75
C THR A 649 -20.28 -0.71 40.28
N PHE A 650 -20.84 0.25 39.52
CA PHE A 650 -20.50 0.45 38.10
C PHE A 650 -19.15 1.16 37.96
N SER A 651 -18.37 0.71 37.00
CA SER A 651 -17.13 1.33 36.49
C SER A 651 -17.15 1.34 35.00
N GLY A 652 -16.16 1.96 34.36
CA GLY A 652 -16.03 1.87 32.91
C GLY A 652 -15.39 3.09 32.24
N SER A 653 -15.47 3.08 30.92
CA SER A 653 -14.93 4.15 30.08
C SER A 653 -15.80 4.45 28.88
N GLY A 654 -15.69 5.69 28.37
CA GLY A 654 -16.36 6.14 27.17
C GLY A 654 -15.45 7.00 26.32
N PHE A 655 -15.62 6.94 25.00
CA PHE A 655 -14.80 7.64 24.04
C PHE A 655 -15.63 8.08 22.82
N PHE A 656 -15.58 9.36 22.48
CA PHE A 656 -16.26 9.95 21.34
C PHE A 656 -15.22 10.59 20.42
N VAL A 657 -15.34 10.39 19.13
CA VAL A 657 -14.41 10.93 18.12
C VAL A 657 -15.15 11.48 16.92
N VAL A 658 -14.77 12.67 16.50
CA VAL A 658 -15.10 13.25 15.19
C VAL A 658 -13.82 13.41 14.39
N ASN A 659 -13.78 12.85 13.17
CA ASN A 659 -12.65 12.97 12.23
C ASN A 659 -13.08 13.85 11.04
N GLU A 660 -12.33 14.88 10.77
CA GLU A 660 -12.45 15.72 9.58
C GLU A 660 -11.23 15.51 8.67
N ASN A 661 -11.48 15.14 7.42
CA ASN A 661 -10.45 14.91 6.42
C ASN A 661 -10.41 16.07 5.41
N TYR A 662 -9.27 16.72 5.28
CA TYR A 662 -9.00 17.77 4.30
C TYR A 662 -8.14 17.16 3.17
N ARG A 663 -8.76 16.91 2.00
CA ARG A 663 -8.15 16.06 0.97
C ARG A 663 -6.96 16.70 0.25
N GLU A 664 -7.07 18.01 -0.04
CA GLU A 664 -6.06 18.74 -0.81
C GLU A 664 -5.09 19.55 0.09
N SER A 665 -5.22 19.41 1.41
CA SER A 665 -4.40 20.13 2.38
C SER A 665 -3.23 19.29 2.91
N ARG A 666 -2.13 19.96 3.29
CA ARG A 666 -1.06 19.35 4.08
C ARG A 666 -1.54 18.99 5.48
N LEU A 667 -2.41 19.83 6.09
CA LEU A 667 -3.22 19.45 7.25
C LEU A 667 -4.32 18.53 6.74
N TYR A 668 -4.06 17.22 6.71
CA TYR A 668 -4.95 16.28 6.03
C TYR A 668 -6.04 15.68 6.92
N ASN A 669 -5.88 15.76 8.26
CA ASN A 669 -6.85 15.25 9.22
C ASN A 669 -6.84 16.09 10.49
N VAL A 670 -8.02 16.45 10.97
CA VAL A 670 -8.25 16.98 12.32
C VAL A 670 -9.19 16.05 13.03
N ARG A 671 -8.79 15.65 14.24
CA ARG A 671 -9.54 14.71 15.07
C ARG A 671 -9.89 15.38 16.39
N TYR A 672 -11.17 15.52 16.67
CA TYR A 672 -11.71 15.95 17.95
C TYR A 672 -12.11 14.72 18.73
N SER A 673 -11.74 14.63 19.99
CA SER A 673 -12.10 13.49 20.84
C SER A 673 -12.39 13.89 22.28
N LEU A 674 -13.30 13.18 22.90
CA LEU A 674 -13.61 13.26 24.32
C LEU A 674 -13.52 11.87 24.90
N GLY A 675 -12.59 11.67 25.84
CA GLY A 675 -12.46 10.44 26.63
C GLY A 675 -12.92 10.66 28.07
N ALA A 676 -13.58 9.68 28.64
CA ALA A 676 -13.96 9.64 30.05
C ALA A 676 -13.65 8.25 30.63
N SER A 677 -13.24 8.17 31.90
CA SER A 677 -13.10 6.91 32.62
C SER A 677 -13.41 7.09 34.10
N TYR A 678 -14.07 6.08 34.70
CA TYR A 678 -14.47 6.05 36.08
C TYR A 678 -14.14 4.69 36.70
N PHE A 679 -13.22 4.66 37.67
CA PHE A 679 -12.71 3.45 38.32
C PHE A 679 -12.31 3.73 39.76
N HIS A 680 -12.20 2.66 40.57
CA HIS A 680 -11.65 2.78 41.92
C HIS A 680 -10.12 2.83 41.88
N TYR A 681 -9.54 3.76 42.64
CA TYR A 681 -8.12 3.86 42.91
C TYR A 681 -7.74 3.45 44.34
N ALA A 682 -8.76 3.31 45.21
CA ALA A 682 -8.70 2.80 46.57
C ALA A 682 -9.92 1.92 46.82
N PRO A 683 -9.96 1.10 47.92
CA PRO A 683 -11.11 0.25 48.23
C PRO A 683 -12.43 1.02 48.38
N ASP A 684 -12.37 2.25 48.88
CA ASP A 684 -13.46 3.14 49.25
C ASP A 684 -13.56 4.43 48.45
N ALA A 685 -12.72 4.60 47.41
CA ALA A 685 -12.65 5.84 46.65
C ALA A 685 -12.45 5.64 45.17
N THR A 686 -13.15 6.45 44.38
CA THR A 686 -13.12 6.44 42.88
C THR A 686 -12.39 7.65 42.31
N TYR A 687 -12.10 7.59 41.03
CA TYR A 687 -11.70 8.74 40.24
C TYR A 687 -12.51 8.85 38.95
N LEU A 688 -12.84 10.08 38.58
CA LEU A 688 -13.38 10.46 37.31
C LEU A 688 -12.28 11.18 36.51
N ARG A 689 -11.95 10.66 35.31
CA ARG A 689 -11.07 11.35 34.40
C ARG A 689 -11.84 11.82 33.17
N LEU A 690 -11.65 13.08 32.77
CA LEU A 690 -12.12 13.64 31.50
C LEU A 690 -10.90 14.10 30.67
N ASN A 691 -10.93 13.84 29.37
CA ASN A 691 -9.83 14.16 28.45
C ASN A 691 -10.35 14.62 27.08
N PRO A 692 -10.83 15.87 26.93
CA PRO A 692 -11.03 16.47 25.61
C PRO A 692 -9.68 16.67 24.91
N MET A 693 -9.63 16.35 23.60
CA MET A 693 -8.40 16.40 22.83
C MET A 693 -8.67 16.79 21.37
N ILE A 694 -7.79 17.61 20.80
CA ILE A 694 -7.71 17.94 19.39
C ILE A 694 -6.37 17.44 18.86
N GLN A 695 -6.40 16.66 17.77
CA GLN A 695 -5.20 16.19 17.08
C GLN A 695 -5.22 16.70 15.65
N MET A 696 -4.15 17.34 15.21
CA MET A 696 -3.93 17.83 13.87
C MET A 696 -2.81 17.02 13.21
N GLN A 697 -3.11 16.36 12.10
CA GLN A 697 -2.15 15.51 11.39
C GLN A 697 -1.74 16.18 10.07
N ILE A 698 -0.44 16.37 9.90
CA ILE A 698 0.16 17.04 8.76
C ILE A 698 1.06 16.06 8.02
N ARG A 699 0.95 16.03 6.69
CA ARG A 699 1.77 15.17 5.82
C ARG A 699 2.47 15.96 4.72
N SER A 700 3.45 15.34 4.08
CA SER A 700 4.04 15.80 2.83
C SER A 700 3.00 15.77 1.68
N ARG A 701 3.23 16.56 0.63
CA ARG A 701 2.49 16.41 -0.65
C ARG A 701 2.83 15.10 -1.34
N ASP A 702 4.07 14.65 -1.24
CA ASP A 702 4.47 13.31 -1.65
C ASP A 702 3.96 12.28 -0.64
N PHE A 703 3.01 11.44 -1.05
CA PHE A 703 2.42 10.39 -0.22
C PHE A 703 3.41 9.29 0.18
N ARG A 704 4.50 9.15 -0.56
CA ARG A 704 5.58 8.20 -0.26
C ARG A 704 6.57 8.72 0.79
N ASP A 705 6.54 10.01 1.11
CA ASP A 705 7.35 10.58 2.19
C ASP A 705 6.82 10.06 3.54
N ASN A 706 7.63 9.25 4.21
CA ASN A 706 7.31 8.67 5.52
C ASN A 706 7.37 9.68 6.68
N ARG A 707 7.51 10.97 6.39
CA ARG A 707 7.43 12.04 7.39
C ARG A 707 6.02 12.21 7.90
N LYS A 708 5.85 12.16 9.22
CA LYS A 708 4.59 12.40 9.93
C LYS A 708 4.77 13.54 10.93
N GLN A 709 3.85 14.48 10.90
CA GLN A 709 3.79 15.56 11.87
C GLN A 709 2.45 15.52 12.58
N LEU A 710 2.48 15.62 13.88
CA LEU A 710 1.31 15.57 14.75
C LEU A 710 1.36 16.72 15.74
N LEU A 711 0.28 17.50 15.83
CA LEU A 711 0.05 18.50 16.85
C LEU A 711 -1.14 18.06 17.70
N VAL A 712 -0.94 18.00 19.00
CA VAL A 712 -1.94 17.54 19.96
C VAL A 712 -2.17 18.64 20.99
N PHE A 713 -3.43 19.00 21.21
CA PHE A 713 -3.89 19.79 22.34
C PHE A 713 -4.88 18.97 23.11
N ARG A 714 -4.67 18.85 24.42
CA ARG A 714 -5.59 18.14 25.31
C ARG A 714 -5.65 18.78 26.68
N HIS A 715 -6.72 18.46 27.38
CA HIS A 715 -6.92 18.88 28.75
C HIS A 715 -7.30 17.66 29.58
N VAL A 716 -6.39 17.21 30.44
CA VAL A 716 -6.63 16.07 31.33
C VAL A 716 -7.12 16.60 32.68
N MET A 717 -8.37 16.30 33.01
CA MET A 717 -9.01 16.66 34.26
C MET A 717 -9.24 15.38 35.08
N VAL A 718 -8.82 15.36 36.31
CA VAL A 718 -8.97 14.24 37.24
C VAL A 718 -9.59 14.73 38.53
N ASP A 719 -10.72 14.11 38.85
CA ASP A 719 -11.44 14.29 40.13
C ASP A 719 -11.44 12.97 40.90
N ARG A 720 -10.91 12.99 42.14
CA ARG A 720 -10.78 11.82 42.99
C ARG A 720 -11.57 12.04 44.30
N GLU A 721 -12.28 11.01 44.68
CA GLU A 721 -12.88 10.97 46.03
C GLU A 721 -11.78 10.75 47.07
N LYS A 722 -11.92 11.33 48.27
CA LYS A 722 -10.95 11.14 49.35
C LYS A 722 -11.14 9.77 49.96
N SER A 723 -10.10 8.96 49.96
CA SER A 723 -10.08 7.67 50.64
C SER A 723 -9.84 7.85 52.16
N ALA A 724 -10.59 7.11 52.97
CA ALA A 724 -10.35 7.00 54.41
C ALA A 724 -9.27 5.95 54.73
N ILE A 725 -9.00 5.02 53.81
CA ILE A 725 -8.11 3.88 53.98
C ILE A 725 -6.72 4.15 53.44
N VAL A 726 -6.63 4.78 52.26
CA VAL A 726 -5.34 5.07 51.61
C VAL A 726 -4.98 6.52 51.90
N VAL A 727 -3.99 6.73 52.75
CA VAL A 727 -3.38 8.05 52.98
C VAL A 727 -2.47 8.36 51.78
N ASP A 728 -3.03 9.05 50.82
CA ASP A 728 -2.27 9.50 49.64
C ASP A 728 -1.99 10.99 49.77
N ASN A 729 -0.71 11.34 49.92
CA ASN A 729 -0.25 12.73 49.99
C ASN A 729 -0.22 13.40 48.57
N SER A 730 -0.63 12.68 47.55
CA SER A 730 -0.73 13.24 46.17
C SER A 730 -1.95 14.16 46.08
N MET A 731 -1.92 15.11 45.14
CA MET A 731 -3.06 15.98 44.87
C MET A 731 -4.25 15.16 44.38
N LEU A 732 -5.41 15.28 45.10
CA LEU A 732 -6.64 14.56 44.79
C LEU A 732 -7.19 14.99 43.41
N ASN A 733 -7.30 16.29 43.21
CA ASN A 733 -7.90 16.87 42.02
C ASN A 733 -6.87 17.72 41.29
N TYR A 734 -6.73 17.48 39.98
CA TYR A 734 -5.84 18.25 39.15
C TYR A 734 -6.38 18.40 37.71
N SER A 735 -5.88 19.40 37.04
CA SER A 735 -6.23 19.74 35.68
C SER A 735 -4.98 20.19 34.93
N VAL A 736 -4.61 19.46 33.89
CA VAL A 736 -3.39 19.73 33.10
C VAL A 736 -3.75 19.99 31.64
N PHE A 737 -3.46 21.19 31.17
CA PHE A 737 -3.42 21.46 29.72
C PHE A 737 -2.08 20.96 29.15
N ASN A 738 -2.14 20.19 28.07
CA ASN A 738 -0.96 19.66 27.40
C ASN A 738 -0.99 19.98 25.89
N ALA A 739 0.07 20.63 25.41
CA ALA A 739 0.32 20.85 24.00
C ALA A 739 1.58 20.09 23.58
N ARG A 740 1.47 19.21 22.57
CA ARG A 740 2.56 18.37 22.08
C ARG A 740 2.70 18.46 20.58
N TYR A 741 3.92 18.68 20.10
CA TYR A 741 4.27 18.58 18.69
C TYR A 741 5.23 17.40 18.48
N ILE A 742 4.97 16.59 17.47
CA ILE A 742 5.82 15.46 17.08
C ILE A 742 6.10 15.57 15.58
N ASN A 743 7.37 15.43 15.20
CA ASN A 743 7.81 15.33 13.82
C ASN A 743 8.73 14.11 13.69
N SER A 744 8.31 13.11 12.96
CA SER A 744 9.07 11.88 12.78
C SER A 744 9.19 11.51 11.31
N LYS A 745 10.39 11.05 10.91
CA LYS A 745 10.65 10.44 9.62
C LYS A 745 11.25 9.06 9.84
N THR A 746 10.60 8.04 9.31
CA THR A 746 11.02 6.65 9.48
C THR A 746 11.32 6.04 8.12
N GLU A 747 12.56 5.59 7.94
CA GLU A 747 13.03 4.81 6.79
C GLU A 747 13.62 3.49 7.32
N ILE A 748 13.91 2.54 6.44
CA ILE A 748 14.48 1.26 6.88
C ILE A 748 15.87 1.44 7.50
N THR A 749 16.67 2.36 6.98
CA THR A 749 18.04 2.63 7.40
C THR A 749 18.13 3.61 8.55
N ASN A 750 17.21 4.58 8.59
CA ASN A 750 17.24 5.68 9.55
C ASN A 750 15.83 5.96 10.10
N HIS A 751 15.80 6.35 11.35
CA HIS A 751 14.64 6.97 11.99
C HIS A 751 15.08 8.21 12.74
N LEU A 752 14.42 9.32 12.52
CA LEU A 752 14.61 10.55 13.29
C LEU A 752 13.26 11.05 13.76
N SER A 753 13.11 11.21 15.06
CA SER A 753 11.94 11.82 15.69
C SER A 753 12.35 12.98 16.57
N PHE A 754 11.62 14.06 16.47
CA PHE A 754 11.71 15.23 17.33
C PHE A 754 10.34 15.47 17.95
N SER A 755 10.28 15.64 19.25
CA SER A 755 9.05 16.05 19.94
C SER A 755 9.31 17.15 20.95
N THR A 756 8.32 18.02 21.11
CA THR A 756 8.27 19.02 22.17
C THR A 756 6.95 18.93 22.90
N ASP A 757 6.98 19.09 24.19
CA ASP A 757 5.83 18.97 25.09
C ASP A 757 5.76 20.17 26.02
N LEU A 758 4.59 20.75 26.15
CA LEU A 758 4.27 21.81 27.12
C LEU A 758 3.11 21.35 27.99
N GLN A 759 3.26 21.43 29.28
CA GLN A 759 2.22 21.11 30.25
C GLN A 759 2.04 22.28 31.20
N LEU A 760 0.79 22.70 31.37
CA LEU A 760 0.41 23.80 32.25
C LEU A 760 -0.71 23.36 33.19
N ALA A 761 -0.49 23.52 34.46
CA ALA A 761 -1.44 23.29 35.54
C ALA A 761 -1.37 24.44 36.55
N LYS A 762 -2.26 24.46 37.55
CA LYS A 762 -2.23 25.46 38.59
C LYS A 762 -0.89 25.42 39.36
N GLU A 763 -0.45 24.18 39.66
CA GLU A 763 0.69 23.90 40.55
C GLU A 763 2.01 23.85 39.82
N PHE A 764 2.02 23.64 38.52
CA PHE A 764 3.25 23.56 37.74
C PHE A 764 3.06 23.95 36.27
N GLY A 765 4.12 24.45 35.67
CA GLY A 765 4.30 24.56 34.24
C GLY A 765 5.63 23.94 33.86
N LYS A 766 5.67 23.03 32.90
CA LYS A 766 6.90 22.39 32.43
C LYS A 766 6.93 22.20 30.93
N THR A 767 8.14 22.17 30.38
CA THR A 767 8.37 21.96 28.96
C THR A 767 9.52 21.00 28.77
N SER A 768 9.43 20.20 27.69
CA SER A 768 10.50 19.27 27.32
C SER A 768 10.68 19.17 25.82
N VAL A 769 11.89 18.73 25.44
CA VAL A 769 12.27 18.38 24.08
C VAL A 769 12.86 16.97 24.12
N GLU A 770 12.46 16.15 23.17
CA GLU A 770 13.02 14.83 22.97
C GLU A 770 13.44 14.65 21.53
N ILE A 771 14.63 14.11 21.32
CA ILE A 771 15.17 13.73 20.02
C ILE A 771 15.51 12.26 20.07
N TYR A 772 14.98 11.49 19.14
CA TYR A 772 15.28 10.07 19.00
C TYR A 772 15.84 9.79 17.60
N TYR A 773 17.01 9.14 17.55
CA TYR A 773 17.68 8.74 16.31
C TYR A 773 17.98 7.25 16.32
N ARG A 774 17.72 6.57 15.21
CA ARG A 774 18.04 5.16 15.00
C ARG A 774 18.70 4.99 13.64
N LYS A 775 19.76 4.19 13.59
CA LYS A 775 20.48 3.85 12.36
C LYS A 775 20.69 2.34 12.26
N LEU A 776 20.31 1.76 11.11
CA LEU A 776 20.59 0.39 10.74
C LEU A 776 21.84 0.34 9.85
N PHE A 777 22.87 -0.39 10.28
CA PHE A 777 24.11 -0.60 9.52
C PHE A 777 23.99 -1.84 8.62
N ARG A 778 24.89 -1.94 7.62
CA ARG A 778 24.96 -3.06 6.66
C ARG A 778 25.13 -4.44 7.32
N GLY A 779 25.82 -4.51 8.46
CA GLY A 779 25.98 -5.74 9.24
C GLY A 779 24.77 -6.15 10.06
N ASN A 780 23.58 -5.62 9.76
CA ASN A 780 22.34 -5.80 10.54
C ASN A 780 22.47 -5.39 12.01
N ARG A 781 23.38 -4.45 12.30
CA ARG A 781 23.55 -3.84 13.62
C ARG A 781 22.79 -2.54 13.67
N GLN A 782 22.20 -2.25 14.81
CA GLN A 782 21.38 -1.06 15.02
C GLN A 782 21.94 -0.21 16.16
N LEU A 783 22.05 1.10 15.91
CA LEU A 783 22.35 2.12 16.92
C LEU A 783 21.08 2.87 17.22
N ASN A 784 20.75 3.05 18.49
CA ASN A 784 19.68 3.90 18.97
C ASN A 784 20.26 4.96 19.89
N LEU A 785 19.89 6.21 19.68
CA LEU A 785 20.28 7.38 20.49
C LEU A 785 19.03 8.14 20.86
N ARG A 786 18.94 8.59 22.11
CA ARG A 786 17.87 9.46 22.60
C ARG A 786 18.45 10.54 23.47
N LEU A 787 18.04 11.79 23.23
CA LEU A 787 18.32 12.94 24.05
C LEU A 787 17.00 13.47 24.60
N PHE A 788 16.91 13.65 25.91
CA PHE A 788 15.79 14.30 26.57
C PHE A 788 16.27 15.52 27.35
N ILE A 789 15.57 16.63 27.23
CA ILE A 789 15.81 17.85 27.98
C ILE A 789 14.46 18.34 28.48
N GLY A 790 14.29 18.48 29.77
CA GLY A 790 13.08 18.99 30.41
C GLY A 790 13.36 20.02 31.48
N ARG A 791 12.50 21.06 31.58
CA ARG A 791 12.61 22.12 32.58
C ARG A 791 11.22 22.51 33.08
N PHE A 792 11.12 22.74 34.39
CA PHE A 792 9.99 23.43 34.97
C PHE A 792 10.09 24.92 34.72
N LEU A 793 8.99 25.52 34.29
CA LEU A 793 8.79 26.97 34.18
C LEU A 793 8.45 27.57 35.56
N TYR A 794 7.59 26.86 36.26
CA TYR A 794 7.25 27.07 37.66
C TYR A 794 6.85 25.75 38.29
N ASN A 795 7.10 25.57 39.60
CA ASN A 795 6.71 24.39 40.36
C ASN A 795 6.45 24.80 41.83
N THR A 796 5.20 24.76 42.23
CA THR A 796 4.73 25.00 43.59
C THR A 796 4.37 23.73 44.31
N SER A 797 4.36 22.56 43.63
CA SER A 797 4.07 21.23 44.20
C SER A 797 5.29 20.68 44.96
N THR A 798 5.69 21.35 46.08
CA THR A 798 6.93 21.03 46.79
C THR A 798 6.85 19.75 47.64
N ASN A 799 5.66 19.23 47.88
CA ASN A 799 5.46 18.10 48.80
C ASN A 799 5.20 16.77 48.07
N THR A 800 5.25 16.77 46.75
CA THR A 800 5.01 15.55 45.94
C THR A 800 5.83 15.54 44.68
N ASP A 801 6.37 14.38 44.31
CA ASP A 801 7.04 14.14 43.02
C ASP A 801 6.07 13.68 41.91
N PHE A 802 4.75 13.70 42.17
CA PHE A 802 3.74 13.19 41.26
C PHE A 802 3.79 13.82 39.84
N PHE A 803 4.13 15.12 39.78
CA PHE A 803 4.26 15.85 38.49
C PHE A 803 5.71 16.04 38.06
N SER A 804 6.70 15.51 38.81
CA SER A 804 8.11 15.63 38.48
C SER A 804 8.49 14.83 37.23
N TYR A 805 9.63 15.16 36.61
CA TYR A 805 10.19 14.31 35.57
C TYR A 805 10.73 13.03 36.23
N ALA A 806 10.29 11.87 35.74
CA ALA A 806 10.74 10.61 36.25
C ALA A 806 12.03 10.14 35.54
N LEU A 807 12.96 9.56 36.27
CA LEU A 807 14.18 9.02 35.71
C LEU A 807 13.98 7.58 35.20
N ASP A 808 13.39 6.73 36.00
CA ASP A 808 13.28 5.30 35.72
C ASP A 808 11.85 4.76 35.61
N ARG A 809 10.86 5.49 36.14
CA ARG A 809 9.46 5.06 36.17
C ARG A 809 8.50 6.25 36.19
N PRO A 810 7.65 6.42 35.15
CA PRO A 810 6.72 7.54 35.08
C PRO A 810 5.57 7.39 36.08
N THR A 811 5.05 8.52 36.59
CA THR A 811 3.88 8.58 37.45
C THR A 811 2.55 8.53 36.74
N ASP A 812 2.55 8.72 35.42
CA ASP A 812 1.40 8.59 34.48
C ASP A 812 0.16 9.44 34.80
N TYR A 813 0.32 10.63 35.35
CA TYR A 813 -0.81 11.54 35.65
C TYR A 813 -1.54 12.05 34.37
N LEU A 814 -0.97 11.85 33.18
CA LEU A 814 -1.63 12.11 31.89
C LEU A 814 -2.35 10.87 31.32
N PHE A 815 -2.20 9.69 31.93
CA PHE A 815 -2.73 8.41 31.49
C PHE A 815 -2.28 8.03 30.07
N ASP A 816 -1.00 8.22 29.79
CA ASP A 816 -0.40 7.91 28.49
C ASP A 816 0.09 6.46 28.37
N TYR A 817 0.28 5.77 29.49
CA TYR A 817 0.93 4.46 29.53
C TYR A 817 -0.06 3.33 29.86
N ASN A 818 0.18 2.17 29.31
CA ASN A 818 -0.52 0.94 29.63
C ASN A 818 0.36 0.07 30.53
N TYR A 819 0.01 0.01 31.81
CA TYR A 819 0.64 -0.92 32.75
C TYR A 819 -0.10 -2.24 32.74
N TYR A 820 0.65 -3.37 32.78
CA TYR A 820 0.06 -4.66 33.12
C TYR A 820 -0.02 -4.80 34.64
N GLY A 821 -1.22 -5.06 35.12
CA GLY A 821 -1.48 -5.01 36.56
C GLY A 821 -1.35 -3.60 37.11
N ARG A 822 -1.08 -3.50 38.39
CA ARG A 822 -0.87 -2.24 39.09
C ARG A 822 0.57 -1.77 38.96
N SER A 823 0.76 -0.45 38.89
CA SER A 823 2.08 0.18 38.96
C SER A 823 2.63 0.12 40.41
N GLU A 824 3.13 -1.04 40.84
CA GLU A 824 3.64 -1.28 42.20
C GLU A 824 5.14 -0.96 42.28
N SER A 825 5.57 -0.59 43.48
CA SER A 825 7.00 -0.40 43.79
C SER A 825 7.73 -1.73 43.99
N THR A 826 7.01 -2.82 44.29
CA THR A 826 7.53 -4.18 44.54
C THR A 826 6.76 -5.20 43.70
N GLY A 827 7.23 -6.46 43.68
CA GLY A 827 6.58 -7.54 42.97
C GLY A 827 6.90 -7.66 41.50
N PHE A 828 6.29 -8.61 40.80
CA PHE A 828 6.59 -8.93 39.40
C PHE A 828 6.28 -7.76 38.47
N PHE A 829 5.12 -7.12 38.58
CA PHE A 829 4.70 -6.03 37.73
C PHE A 829 5.52 -4.74 37.91
N SER A 830 6.20 -4.58 39.07
CA SER A 830 7.13 -3.46 39.28
C SER A 830 8.36 -3.50 38.37
N ARG A 831 8.61 -4.65 37.73
CA ARG A 831 9.72 -4.87 36.82
C ARG A 831 9.41 -4.47 35.38
N GLN A 832 8.18 -4.10 35.08
CA GLN A 832 7.88 -3.55 33.74
C GLN A 832 8.75 -2.32 33.48
N PHE A 833 9.41 -2.32 32.32
CA PHE A 833 10.07 -1.13 31.82
C PHE A 833 9.09 -0.32 30.98
N ILE A 834 8.83 0.90 31.41
CA ILE A 834 8.09 1.90 30.68
C ILE A 834 9.02 3.08 30.55
N LEU A 835 9.22 3.55 29.32
CA LEU A 835 10.16 4.62 29.02
C LEU A 835 9.69 5.91 29.71
N ALA A 836 10.32 6.26 30.81
CA ALA A 836 10.16 7.54 31.47
C ALA A 836 10.93 8.64 30.76
N GLU A 837 10.80 9.86 31.21
CA GLU A 837 11.53 11.00 30.67
C GLU A 837 13.05 10.79 30.72
N GLY A 838 13.58 10.26 31.85
CA GLY A 838 15.00 9.94 31.97
C GLY A 838 15.46 8.72 31.20
N GLY A 839 14.60 7.70 31.09
CA GLY A 839 14.86 6.50 30.30
C GLY A 839 15.83 5.50 30.96
N PHE A 840 16.16 5.66 32.25
CA PHE A 840 17.03 4.74 33.00
C PHE A 840 16.34 3.39 33.24
N LYS A 841 17.12 2.32 33.18
CA LYS A 841 16.65 0.94 33.40
C LYS A 841 16.89 0.50 34.83
N SER A 842 17.90 1.08 35.51
CA SER A 842 18.14 0.87 36.93
C SER A 842 17.24 1.75 37.80
N LYS A 843 16.85 1.28 38.96
CA LYS A 843 16.20 2.11 39.98
C LYS A 843 17.29 2.97 40.63
N LEU A 844 17.16 4.28 40.55
CA LEU A 844 18.13 5.24 41.04
C LEU A 844 17.69 5.83 42.42
N ASP A 845 18.65 6.22 43.24
CA ASP A 845 18.38 6.85 44.57
C ASP A 845 17.65 8.20 44.44
N THR A 846 17.89 8.89 43.30
CA THR A 846 17.12 10.09 42.92
C THR A 846 16.18 9.76 41.77
N PRO A 847 14.94 9.31 42.04
CA PRO A 847 14.05 8.83 41.00
C PRO A 847 13.37 9.94 40.20
N TYR A 848 13.38 11.18 40.65
CA TYR A 848 12.65 12.30 40.07
C TYR A 848 13.48 13.58 40.01
N ALA A 849 13.12 14.44 39.02
CA ALA A 849 13.66 15.81 38.87
C ALA A 849 12.50 16.83 38.90
N ASN A 850 12.50 17.73 39.91
CA ASN A 850 11.46 18.73 40.07
C ASN A 850 11.88 20.15 39.65
N GLN A 851 13.09 20.33 39.07
CA GLN A 851 13.52 21.57 38.42
C GLN A 851 13.87 21.36 36.94
N TRP A 852 14.85 20.51 36.65
CA TRP A 852 15.20 20.14 35.28
C TRP A 852 15.88 18.78 35.20
N LEU A 853 15.79 18.18 34.04
CA LEU A 853 16.38 16.89 33.71
C LEU A 853 16.98 16.96 32.31
N THR A 854 18.20 16.47 32.15
CA THR A 854 18.83 16.25 30.85
C THR A 854 19.41 14.85 30.81
N THR A 855 19.02 14.03 29.86
CA THR A 855 19.48 12.64 29.74
C THR A 855 19.81 12.26 28.31
N PHE A 856 20.81 11.42 28.18
CA PHE A 856 21.24 10.80 26.95
C PHE A 856 21.20 9.27 27.13
N ASN A 857 20.45 8.60 26.26
CA ASN A 857 20.34 7.17 26.24
C ASN A 857 20.91 6.63 24.93
N ALA A 858 21.71 5.59 25.01
CA ALA A 858 22.30 4.94 23.85
C ALA A 858 22.14 3.41 23.95
N SER A 859 21.86 2.75 22.82
CA SER A 859 22.00 1.31 22.72
C SER A 859 22.58 0.91 21.37
N PHE A 860 23.37 -0.17 21.36
CA PHE A 860 23.99 -0.70 20.18
C PHE A 860 23.90 -2.23 20.16
N ASN A 861 23.40 -2.76 19.05
CA ASN A 861 23.33 -4.21 18.84
C ASN A 861 24.73 -4.76 18.55
N ILE A 862 25.17 -5.70 19.37
CA ILE A 862 26.49 -6.36 19.25
C ILE A 862 26.42 -7.73 18.59
N TRP A 863 25.33 -8.47 18.78
CA TRP A 863 25.15 -9.78 18.20
C TRP A 863 23.66 -10.17 18.15
N ASN A 864 23.14 -10.52 16.96
CA ASN A 864 21.73 -10.89 16.75
C ASN A 864 20.75 -9.99 17.52
N TRP A 865 20.15 -10.48 18.59
CA TRP A 865 19.21 -9.81 19.48
C TRP A 865 19.81 -9.32 20.80
N ILE A 866 21.15 -9.36 20.96
CA ILE A 866 21.87 -8.84 22.12
C ILE A 866 22.36 -7.42 21.84
N GLU A 867 21.97 -6.48 22.70
CA GLU A 867 22.38 -5.08 22.65
C GLU A 867 23.06 -4.69 23.95
N LEU A 868 24.04 -3.81 23.86
CA LEU A 868 24.55 -3.06 25.02
C LEU A 868 23.80 -1.74 25.10
N TYR A 869 23.47 -1.32 26.31
CA TYR A 869 22.94 0.02 26.53
C TYR A 869 23.74 0.77 27.59
N GLY A 870 23.65 2.10 27.52
CA GLY A 870 24.20 3.02 28.50
C GLY A 870 23.39 4.31 28.50
N ASP A 871 23.06 4.77 29.70
CA ASP A 871 22.28 5.96 29.94
C ASP A 871 23.05 6.88 30.87
N ALA A 872 23.03 8.17 30.61
CA ALA A 872 23.69 9.16 31.45
C ALA A 872 22.87 10.45 31.48
N GLY A 873 22.94 11.18 32.58
CA GLY A 873 22.21 12.43 32.66
C GLY A 873 22.53 13.26 33.89
N PHE A 874 21.96 14.44 33.91
CA PHE A 874 21.98 15.35 35.03
C PHE A 874 20.59 15.61 35.55
N VAL A 875 20.39 15.47 36.83
CA VAL A 875 19.13 15.69 37.55
C VAL A 875 19.28 16.87 38.52
N LYS A 876 18.31 17.75 38.54
CA LYS A 876 18.29 18.91 39.44
C LYS A 876 16.98 18.99 40.18
N ASN A 877 17.06 18.94 41.49
CA ASN A 877 15.93 19.20 42.39
C ASN A 877 16.07 20.53 43.13
N LYS A 878 14.98 21.06 43.63
CA LYS A 878 14.92 22.29 44.39
C LYS A 878 15.72 22.12 45.71
N GLY A 879 16.61 23.08 46.00
CA GLY A 879 17.41 23.02 47.23
C GLY A 879 18.64 22.09 47.15
N THR A 880 18.88 21.34 46.09
CA THR A 880 20.06 20.46 45.91
C THR A 880 20.95 20.95 44.80
N GLN A 881 22.18 20.47 44.70
CA GLN A 881 23.05 20.65 43.54
C GLN A 881 22.64 19.70 42.41
N ALA A 882 23.03 20.01 41.17
CA ALA A 882 22.83 19.08 40.05
C ALA A 882 23.67 17.82 40.27
N GLN A 883 23.03 16.66 40.10
CA GLN A 883 23.67 15.35 40.27
C GLN A 883 23.83 14.67 38.91
N PHE A 884 24.99 14.06 38.70
CA PHE A 884 25.22 13.19 37.56
C PHE A 884 24.74 11.78 37.91
N VAL A 885 23.94 11.18 37.05
CA VAL A 885 23.41 9.82 37.18
C VAL A 885 23.67 9.03 35.91
N TYR A 886 23.90 7.74 36.04
CA TYR A 886 24.13 6.86 34.92
C TYR A 886 23.68 5.43 35.22
N ASP A 887 23.38 4.65 34.16
CA ASP A 887 23.32 3.20 34.21
C ASP A 887 23.80 2.58 32.90
N SER A 888 24.08 1.27 32.94
CA SER A 888 24.50 0.50 31.79
C SER A 888 24.20 -0.98 31.98
N GLY A 889 24.01 -1.68 30.89
CA GLY A 889 23.71 -3.10 30.95
C GLY A 889 23.56 -3.77 29.59
N VAL A 890 22.96 -4.94 29.63
CA VAL A 890 22.64 -5.76 28.47
C VAL A 890 21.14 -5.77 28.23
N ARG A 891 20.73 -5.60 26.99
CA ARG A 891 19.33 -5.72 26.53
C ARG A 891 19.22 -6.92 25.61
N LEU A 892 18.27 -7.79 25.90
CA LEU A 892 17.83 -8.80 24.95
C LEU A 892 16.63 -8.24 24.20
N ASN A 893 16.83 -7.90 22.94
CA ASN A 893 15.82 -7.31 22.07
C ASN A 893 15.29 -8.37 21.11
N LEU A 894 14.38 -9.22 21.58
CA LEU A 894 13.78 -10.28 20.76
C LEU A 894 12.87 -9.69 19.68
N LEU A 895 12.08 -8.68 20.05
CA LEU A 895 11.23 -7.92 19.13
C LEU A 895 11.03 -6.53 19.73
N THR A 896 11.65 -5.54 19.10
CA THR A 896 11.69 -4.13 19.56
C THR A 896 10.29 -3.62 19.91
N ASP A 897 10.14 -3.03 21.10
CA ASP A 897 8.91 -2.49 21.68
C ASP A 897 7.81 -3.54 22.02
N TYR A 898 8.10 -4.83 21.83
CA TYR A 898 7.13 -5.90 22.09
C TYR A 898 7.63 -6.95 23.09
N PHE A 899 8.86 -7.44 22.93
CA PHE A 899 9.46 -8.45 23.81
C PHE A 899 10.93 -8.13 24.05
N GLU A 900 11.21 -7.55 25.20
CA GLU A 900 12.54 -7.11 25.58
C GLU A 900 12.83 -7.43 27.05
N LEU A 901 14.09 -7.73 27.34
CA LEU A 901 14.59 -7.90 28.70
C LEU A 901 15.81 -7.02 28.91
N TYR A 902 15.88 -6.35 30.04
CA TYR A 902 16.98 -5.50 30.44
C TYR A 902 17.68 -6.05 31.68
N PHE A 903 18.98 -6.19 31.57
CA PHE A 903 19.87 -6.69 32.63
C PHE A 903 20.82 -5.56 33.03
N PRO A 904 20.49 -4.75 34.04
CA PRO A 904 21.39 -3.71 34.56
C PRO A 904 22.69 -4.33 35.08
N VAL A 905 23.84 -3.77 34.66
CA VAL A 905 25.16 -4.24 35.08
C VAL A 905 25.79 -3.28 36.08
N ARG A 906 25.83 -1.98 35.75
CA ARG A 906 26.41 -0.95 36.57
C ARG A 906 25.59 0.34 36.50
N SER A 907 25.38 0.97 37.63
CA SER A 907 24.66 2.26 37.74
C SER A 907 25.35 3.20 38.74
N SER A 908 24.75 4.36 38.98
CA SER A 908 25.13 5.26 40.05
C SER A 908 25.12 4.59 41.43
N ASN A 909 24.38 3.49 41.59
CA ASN A 909 24.32 2.69 42.82
C ASN A 909 25.40 1.58 42.87
N GLY A 910 26.39 1.62 41.98
CA GLY A 910 27.50 0.64 41.90
C GLY A 910 27.21 -0.54 40.96
N TRP A 911 27.87 -1.67 41.25
CA TRP A 911 27.69 -2.91 40.49
C TRP A 911 26.37 -3.58 40.80
N GLU A 912 25.40 -3.53 39.87
CA GLU A 912 24.05 -4.07 40.07
C GLU A 912 24.02 -5.58 40.14
N ILE A 913 24.82 -6.26 39.30
CA ILE A 913 24.91 -7.75 39.24
C ILE A 913 25.40 -8.39 40.53
N SER A 914 26.15 -7.70 41.31
CA SER A 914 26.68 -8.21 42.60
C SER A 914 25.77 -7.90 43.79
N GLN A 915 24.68 -7.16 43.61
CA GLN A 915 23.78 -6.78 44.69
C GLN A 915 22.78 -7.89 44.98
N ARG A 916 22.39 -7.93 46.25
CA ARG A 916 21.36 -8.90 46.76
C ARG A 916 20.05 -8.72 45.98
N ASN A 917 19.41 -9.83 45.62
CA ASN A 917 18.15 -9.86 44.85
C ASN A 917 18.25 -9.25 43.41
N TYR A 918 19.38 -9.47 42.71
CA TYR A 918 19.58 -9.01 41.33
C TYR A 918 18.42 -9.42 40.40
N ASN A 919 17.81 -10.59 40.59
CA ASN A 919 16.65 -11.05 39.81
C ASN A 919 15.46 -10.06 39.85
N GLN A 920 15.33 -9.26 40.88
CA GLN A 920 14.28 -8.23 41.01
C GLN A 920 14.64 -6.93 40.23
N LYS A 921 15.88 -6.78 39.81
CA LYS A 921 16.35 -5.62 39.03
C LYS A 921 16.23 -5.82 37.50
N ILE A 922 16.04 -7.06 37.07
CA ILE A 922 15.80 -7.38 35.66
C ILE A 922 14.44 -6.82 35.28
N ARG A 923 14.43 -5.98 34.25
CA ARG A 923 13.20 -5.35 33.76
C ARG A 923 12.76 -5.94 32.42
N PHE A 924 11.48 -5.90 32.11
CA PHE A 924 10.92 -6.44 30.90
C PHE A 924 9.95 -5.48 30.20
N VAL A 925 9.91 -5.57 28.88
CA VAL A 925 8.84 -5.06 28.02
C VAL A 925 8.12 -6.25 27.42
N VAL A 926 6.81 -6.35 27.64
CA VAL A 926 5.95 -7.38 27.03
C VAL A 926 4.67 -6.72 26.59
N THR A 927 4.23 -6.95 25.36
CA THR A 927 2.93 -6.45 24.88
C THR A 927 1.98 -7.60 24.60
N PHE A 928 0.76 -7.53 25.18
CA PHE A 928 -0.35 -8.46 24.93
C PHE A 928 -1.50 -7.77 24.16
N ASP A 929 -1.32 -6.53 23.67
CA ASP A 929 -2.33 -5.85 22.89
C ASP A 929 -2.51 -6.54 21.51
N PRO A 930 -3.67 -7.20 21.26
CA PRO A 930 -3.91 -7.91 20.02
C PRO A 930 -3.79 -7.01 18.78
N SER A 931 -4.17 -5.73 18.89
CA SER A 931 -4.09 -4.77 17.80
C SER A 931 -2.63 -4.49 17.43
N LYS A 932 -1.75 -4.35 18.42
CA LYS A 932 -0.32 -4.18 18.18
C LYS A 932 0.31 -5.45 17.62
N LEU A 933 -0.05 -6.62 18.15
CA LEU A 933 0.44 -7.91 17.63
C LEU A 933 0.00 -8.13 16.19
N ILE A 934 -1.27 -7.86 15.84
CA ILE A 934 -1.77 -7.95 14.45
C ILE A 934 -0.99 -6.99 13.52
N ASN A 935 -0.66 -5.79 13.98
CA ASN A 935 0.12 -4.84 13.20
C ASN A 935 1.52 -5.36 12.83
N LEU A 936 2.11 -6.28 13.59
CA LEU A 936 3.38 -6.93 13.21
C LEU A 936 3.23 -7.73 11.90
N PHE A 937 2.10 -8.38 11.71
CA PHE A 937 1.83 -9.20 10.53
C PHE A 937 1.31 -8.36 9.35
N THR A 938 0.70 -7.22 9.62
CA THR A 938 0.10 -6.34 8.60
C THR A 938 1.03 -5.21 8.13
N ARG A 939 2.19 -5.01 8.74
CA ARG A 939 3.19 -3.96 8.37
C ARG A 939 3.66 -4.00 6.92
N LYS A 940 3.47 -5.12 6.22
CA LYS A 940 3.80 -5.24 4.79
C LYS A 940 2.91 -4.37 3.89
N TRP A 941 1.75 -3.95 4.38
CA TRP A 941 0.69 -3.34 3.57
C TRP A 941 0.33 -1.92 3.98
N PHE A 942 0.67 -1.49 5.21
CA PHE A 942 0.28 -0.18 5.77
C PHE A 942 1.46 0.57 6.38
#